data_4a68e40e4d81eefe362aec3e26b78dd2
#
_entry.id   4a68e40e4d81eefe362aec3e26b78dd2
#
_cell.length_a   1.000
_cell.length_b   1.000
_cell.length_c   1.000
_cell.angle_alpha   90.00
_cell.angle_beta   90.00
_cell.angle_gamma   90.00
#
_symmetry.space_group_name_H-M   'P 1'
#
loop_
_entity.id
_entity.type
_entity.pdbx_description
1 polymer ?
#
loop_
_entity_poly.entity_id
_entity_poly.type
_entity_poly.pdbx_seq_one_letter_code
_entity_poly.pdbx_strand_id
1 'polypeptide(L)'
;NKLTDSYYDLLASEARQTSIVAIAKKDVDVKHWSNLSRTLTKFKNYKGLLSWSGTSFEYLMPNVVIPKYTGSLLDESCKFMIMSQQEYAKLLNIPWGFSEAAFNLKDLNNNYQYKAFGIPWLGLKRGLSEEIVVAPYGSAMALYDEPVNVINNLKELQKKNMYNKYGFYESIDYTSTRLRKNEEFADVKTYMAHHQGLILLSINNFINNNVLPKRFMENPEMKAVDILLQERMPESLIITKEKKEKVERVVNFDYETYTQREISNINNNLKEINVISNNNYAIVMDEKGNGYSKYKDILINRYKKTDDVEQGIFFYFKNIRSKRIWTTSYMSYLNKPDKYTIYFAPDSNKIVRQDGNIETILKTTISPNEPVELRKVKLTNTGLTEEIIEITSALEPMLSRREQDYAHKVFNNLFLSYEWLEKPEILLIKRNARGEEEKEVYLALNLYTENETIGEVEFETDKEKFLGRNNLGLPKEVENSTPFSRKTGTNTETIAAMKKMVNILPEQSIEFNLIIAVGDTREEALGRAVEFKNEEKIKRSFNLARAKVEAENSYLGIKGKDVELYQKILRYLVFTNPLKTVLYKGRNNEHALVEDLWKYGISGDIPILLVKIKDVNDIEIVKETIKAYDYFRIKNIEIDLVIINEEKNSYNNYVKEGVQNAIFNQGLGFMQNIKGGIFLLNGLGKKDKESIEYRANVVINAGMGSILRQIKDLEEEYLERVKEIGDESNL
;
A
#
# COMPACT_ATOMS: atom_id res chain seq x y z
N ASN A 1 -28.23 14.21 -15.38
CA ASN A 1 -27.80 13.41 -16.55
C ASN A 1 -26.88 14.28 -17.42
N LYS A 2 -25.58 14.03 -17.38
CA LYS A 2 -24.60 14.66 -18.23
C LYS A 2 -24.17 13.63 -19.28
N LEU A 3 -24.21 14.00 -20.56
CA LEU A 3 -23.67 13.15 -21.63
C LEU A 3 -22.16 13.01 -21.45
N THR A 4 -21.62 11.85 -21.81
CA THR A 4 -20.18 11.61 -21.86
C THR A 4 -19.56 12.34 -23.07
N ASP A 5 -18.29 12.71 -22.97
CA ASP A 5 -17.56 13.40 -24.05
C ASP A 5 -17.11 12.46 -25.16
N SER A 6 -17.46 11.16 -25.08
CA SER A 6 -17.11 10.11 -26.03
C SER A 6 -18.33 9.35 -26.52
N TYR A 7 -18.26 8.81 -27.74
CA TYR A 7 -19.33 8.07 -28.39
C TYR A 7 -18.94 6.60 -28.56
N TYR A 8 -19.88 5.68 -28.34
CA TYR A 8 -19.77 4.26 -28.70
C TYR A 8 -20.24 4.09 -30.15
N ASP A 9 -19.39 4.48 -31.10
CA ASP A 9 -19.72 4.60 -32.52
C ASP A 9 -19.19 3.46 -33.41
N LEU A 10 -18.71 2.35 -32.82
CA LEU A 10 -18.25 1.18 -33.55
C LEU A 10 -19.29 0.06 -33.59
N LEU A 11 -19.46 -0.57 -34.75
CA LEU A 11 -20.37 -1.73 -34.89
C LEU A 11 -19.81 -2.97 -34.19
N ALA A 12 -18.50 -3.19 -34.21
CA ALA A 12 -17.85 -4.24 -33.43
C ALA A 12 -17.65 -3.76 -31.98
N SER A 13 -18.75 -3.70 -31.23
CA SER A 13 -18.80 -3.31 -29.84
C SER A 13 -19.94 -4.09 -29.15
N GLU A 14 -19.82 -4.29 -27.86
CA GLU A 14 -20.90 -4.82 -27.00
C GLU A 14 -22.11 -3.91 -27.01
N ALA A 15 -21.92 -2.60 -27.19
CA ALA A 15 -22.98 -1.61 -27.25
C ALA A 15 -23.98 -1.83 -28.40
N ARG A 16 -23.61 -2.62 -29.45
CA ARG A 16 -24.55 -2.97 -30.51
C ARG A 16 -25.79 -3.71 -30.01
N GLN A 17 -25.69 -4.43 -28.87
CA GLN A 17 -26.85 -5.05 -28.24
C GLN A 17 -27.87 -4.02 -27.78
N THR A 18 -27.41 -2.95 -27.12
CA THR A 18 -28.27 -1.85 -26.69
C THR A 18 -28.83 -1.10 -27.90
N SER A 19 -28.03 -0.88 -28.93
CA SER A 19 -28.45 -0.20 -30.17
C SER A 19 -29.61 -0.94 -30.85
N ILE A 20 -29.50 -2.26 -31.04
CA ILE A 20 -30.56 -3.07 -31.68
C ILE A 20 -31.86 -3.05 -30.87
N VAL A 21 -31.77 -3.16 -29.52
CA VAL A 21 -32.94 -3.12 -28.65
C VAL A 21 -33.61 -1.74 -28.70
N ALA A 22 -32.85 -0.66 -28.63
CA ALA A 22 -33.38 0.71 -28.70
C ALA A 22 -34.09 1.00 -30.03
N ILE A 23 -33.51 0.52 -31.16
CA ILE A 23 -34.15 0.65 -32.48
C ILE A 23 -35.43 -0.19 -32.53
N ALA A 24 -35.41 -1.41 -32.05
CA ALA A 24 -36.60 -2.27 -32.01
C ALA A 24 -37.74 -1.66 -31.22
N LYS A 25 -37.42 -1.01 -30.10
CA LYS A 25 -38.39 -0.28 -29.27
C LYS A 25 -38.79 1.10 -29.82
N LYS A 26 -38.17 1.53 -30.91
CA LYS A 26 -38.35 2.88 -31.51
C LYS A 26 -37.91 4.05 -30.62
N ASP A 27 -37.03 3.79 -29.65
CA ASP A 27 -36.41 4.82 -28.83
C ASP A 27 -35.38 5.63 -29.63
N VAL A 28 -34.79 4.97 -30.68
CA VAL A 28 -33.77 5.54 -31.57
C VAL A 28 -34.14 5.23 -33.02
N ASP A 29 -33.87 6.14 -33.93
CA ASP A 29 -34.05 5.94 -35.38
C ASP A 29 -33.15 4.85 -35.95
N VAL A 30 -33.60 4.11 -36.98
CA VAL A 30 -32.81 3.07 -37.68
C VAL A 30 -31.51 3.63 -38.24
N LYS A 31 -31.43 4.90 -38.58
CA LYS A 31 -30.19 5.57 -39.01
C LYS A 31 -29.06 5.47 -38.02
N HIS A 32 -29.37 5.30 -36.71
CA HIS A 32 -28.34 5.05 -35.71
C HIS A 32 -27.49 3.83 -36.06
N TRP A 33 -28.08 2.72 -36.52
CA TRP A 33 -27.33 1.54 -36.94
C TRP A 33 -26.39 1.82 -38.12
N SER A 34 -26.83 2.57 -39.11
CA SER A 34 -25.97 2.93 -40.24
C SER A 34 -24.84 3.93 -39.91
N ASN A 35 -25.00 4.68 -38.82
CA ASN A 35 -23.98 5.59 -38.32
C ASN A 35 -22.87 4.90 -37.50
N LEU A 36 -23.07 3.64 -37.06
CA LEU A 36 -22.02 2.88 -36.42
C LEU A 36 -20.89 2.60 -37.43
N SER A 37 -19.65 2.87 -37.03
CA SER A 37 -18.51 2.72 -37.93
C SER A 37 -18.23 1.27 -38.30
N ARG A 38 -17.92 1.06 -39.58
CA ARG A 38 -17.54 -0.24 -40.19
C ARG A 38 -16.10 -0.24 -40.64
N THR A 39 -15.23 0.38 -39.84
CA THR A 39 -13.80 0.37 -40.09
C THR A 39 -13.26 -1.05 -40.11
N LEU A 40 -12.62 -1.44 -41.22
CA LEU A 40 -12.08 -2.77 -41.43
C LEU A 40 -10.57 -2.80 -41.23
N THR A 41 -10.09 -3.88 -40.66
CA THR A 41 -8.67 -4.21 -40.59
C THR A 41 -8.39 -5.55 -41.25
N LYS A 42 -7.12 -5.81 -41.55
CA LYS A 42 -6.64 -7.03 -42.20
C LYS A 42 -5.46 -7.61 -41.43
N PHE A 43 -5.48 -8.93 -41.26
CA PHE A 43 -4.34 -9.69 -40.81
C PHE A 43 -4.18 -10.95 -41.65
N LYS A 44 -3.02 -11.14 -42.27
CA LYS A 44 -2.80 -12.17 -43.31
C LYS A 44 -3.86 -12.05 -44.43
N ASN A 45 -4.60 -13.12 -44.68
CA ASN A 45 -5.66 -13.19 -45.70
C ASN A 45 -7.08 -12.91 -45.17
N TYR A 46 -7.20 -12.65 -43.86
CA TYR A 46 -8.48 -12.46 -43.18
C TYR A 46 -8.76 -10.97 -42.94
N LYS A 47 -10.04 -10.61 -42.93
CA LYS A 47 -10.53 -9.24 -42.74
C LYS A 47 -11.70 -9.24 -41.78
N GLY A 48 -11.84 -8.16 -41.02
CA GLY A 48 -12.99 -7.96 -40.12
C GLY A 48 -13.03 -6.53 -39.59
N LEU A 49 -14.08 -6.23 -38.86
CA LEU A 49 -14.26 -4.96 -38.21
C LEU A 49 -13.20 -4.72 -37.12
N LEU A 50 -12.78 -3.46 -36.95
CA LEU A 50 -12.04 -2.98 -35.82
C LEU A 50 -12.99 -2.75 -34.61
N SER A 51 -12.50 -2.99 -33.40
CA SER A 51 -13.15 -2.59 -32.15
C SER A 51 -12.30 -1.58 -31.38
N TRP A 52 -12.76 -1.15 -30.20
CA TRP A 52 -12.00 -0.22 -29.35
C TRP A 52 -10.74 -0.85 -28.79
N SER A 53 -10.86 -2.05 -28.23
CA SER A 53 -9.79 -2.74 -27.51
C SER A 53 -9.39 -4.09 -28.12
N GLY A 54 -10.11 -4.62 -29.11
CA GLY A 54 -9.80 -5.91 -29.73
C GLY A 54 -10.09 -7.12 -28.83
N THR A 55 -11.06 -7.01 -27.94
CA THR A 55 -11.40 -8.02 -26.92
C THR A 55 -12.44 -9.01 -27.42
N SER A 56 -12.44 -10.26 -26.86
CA SER A 56 -13.53 -11.22 -27.12
C SER A 56 -14.89 -10.67 -26.70
N PHE A 57 -14.95 -9.88 -25.65
CA PHE A 57 -16.18 -9.31 -25.13
C PHE A 57 -16.88 -8.43 -26.16
N GLU A 58 -16.14 -7.50 -26.79
CA GLU A 58 -16.69 -6.58 -27.81
C GLU A 58 -17.30 -7.31 -29.00
N TYR A 59 -16.72 -8.46 -29.40
CA TYR A 59 -17.19 -9.21 -30.58
C TYR A 59 -18.23 -10.28 -30.24
N LEU A 60 -18.07 -11.03 -29.14
CA LEU A 60 -18.83 -12.26 -28.89
C LEU A 60 -19.93 -12.11 -27.85
N MET A 61 -19.82 -11.20 -26.88
CA MET A 61 -20.83 -11.10 -25.81
C MET A 61 -22.23 -10.86 -26.36
N PRO A 62 -22.47 -9.98 -27.34
CA PRO A 62 -23.79 -9.81 -27.88
C PRO A 62 -24.34 -11.09 -28.54
N ASN A 63 -23.49 -11.94 -29.11
CA ASN A 63 -23.91 -13.16 -29.79
C ASN A 63 -24.44 -14.25 -28.83
N VAL A 64 -24.21 -14.07 -27.54
CA VAL A 64 -24.82 -14.96 -26.52
C VAL A 64 -26.34 -14.81 -26.50
N VAL A 65 -26.84 -13.63 -26.87
CA VAL A 65 -28.30 -13.32 -26.84
C VAL A 65 -28.85 -12.97 -28.23
N ILE A 66 -28.06 -12.29 -29.08
CA ILE A 66 -28.46 -11.85 -30.41
C ILE A 66 -28.01 -12.86 -31.47
N PRO A 67 -28.85 -13.25 -32.45
CA PRO A 67 -28.45 -14.16 -33.50
C PRO A 67 -27.35 -13.56 -34.39
N LYS A 68 -26.50 -14.45 -34.86
CA LYS A 68 -25.46 -14.19 -35.85
C LYS A 68 -25.73 -15.01 -37.10
N TYR A 69 -25.78 -14.35 -38.24
CA TYR A 69 -26.13 -15.00 -39.54
C TYR A 69 -24.87 -15.34 -40.33
N THR A 70 -24.75 -16.57 -40.77
CA THR A 70 -23.61 -17.09 -41.53
C THR A 70 -23.31 -16.23 -42.75
N GLY A 71 -22.08 -15.77 -42.89
CA GLY A 71 -21.62 -14.91 -43.98
C GLY A 71 -22.02 -13.44 -43.84
N SER A 72 -22.61 -13.04 -42.73
CA SER A 72 -22.83 -11.62 -42.42
C SER A 72 -21.51 -10.93 -42.07
N LEU A 73 -21.47 -9.59 -42.14
CA LEU A 73 -20.33 -8.77 -41.72
C LEU A 73 -19.91 -9.05 -40.24
N LEU A 74 -20.89 -9.22 -39.35
CA LEU A 74 -20.64 -9.55 -37.95
C LEU A 74 -20.11 -11.00 -37.78
N ASP A 75 -20.63 -11.97 -38.53
CA ASP A 75 -20.14 -13.35 -38.49
C ASP A 75 -18.69 -13.45 -38.97
N GLU A 76 -18.36 -12.84 -40.10
CA GLU A 76 -17.00 -12.83 -40.62
C GLU A 76 -16.03 -12.07 -39.68
N SER A 77 -16.50 -11.00 -39.05
CA SER A 77 -15.71 -10.27 -38.03
C SER A 77 -15.45 -11.08 -36.77
N CYS A 78 -16.42 -11.86 -36.28
CA CYS A 78 -16.24 -12.76 -35.15
C CYS A 78 -15.25 -13.88 -35.47
N LYS A 79 -15.37 -14.53 -36.65
CA LYS A 79 -14.41 -15.54 -37.11
C LYS A 79 -13.00 -14.96 -37.23
N PHE A 80 -12.88 -13.77 -37.79
CA PHE A 80 -11.61 -13.05 -37.91
C PHE A 80 -11.01 -12.76 -36.52
N MET A 81 -11.81 -12.33 -35.55
CA MET A 81 -11.36 -12.10 -34.18
C MET A 81 -10.87 -13.39 -33.52
N ILE A 82 -11.65 -14.48 -33.58
CA ILE A 82 -11.29 -15.77 -32.98
C ILE A 82 -9.95 -16.26 -33.57
N MET A 83 -9.81 -16.27 -34.87
CA MET A 83 -8.58 -16.64 -35.58
C MET A 83 -7.41 -15.74 -35.15
N SER A 84 -7.63 -14.42 -35.04
CA SER A 84 -6.61 -13.46 -34.63
C SER A 84 -6.13 -13.74 -33.20
N GLN A 85 -7.02 -14.07 -32.28
CA GLN A 85 -6.66 -14.43 -30.91
C GLN A 85 -5.84 -15.72 -30.84
N GLN A 86 -6.24 -16.74 -31.59
CA GLN A 86 -5.52 -18.02 -31.66
C GLN A 86 -4.10 -17.82 -32.23
N GLU A 87 -3.97 -17.04 -33.32
CA GLU A 87 -2.66 -16.74 -33.92
C GLU A 87 -1.77 -15.90 -32.99
N TYR A 88 -2.34 -14.92 -32.30
CA TYR A 88 -1.59 -14.12 -31.32
C TYR A 88 -1.10 -14.95 -30.14
N ALA A 89 -1.97 -15.76 -29.59
CA ALA A 89 -1.63 -16.70 -28.51
C ALA A 89 -0.55 -17.70 -28.92
N LYS A 90 -0.63 -18.22 -30.17
CA LYS A 90 0.38 -19.10 -30.76
C LYS A 90 1.75 -18.42 -30.89
N LEU A 91 1.79 -17.15 -31.29
CA LEU A 91 3.03 -16.36 -31.35
C LEU A 91 3.67 -16.21 -29.97
N LEU A 92 2.87 -16.11 -28.93
CA LEU A 92 3.31 -15.96 -27.53
C LEU A 92 3.51 -17.31 -26.82
N ASN A 93 3.09 -18.42 -27.43
CA ASN A 93 3.09 -19.76 -26.82
C ASN A 93 2.29 -19.84 -25.50
N ILE A 94 1.07 -19.29 -25.51
CA ILE A 94 0.16 -19.23 -24.35
C ILE A 94 -1.27 -19.63 -24.77
N PRO A 95 -2.19 -19.94 -23.83
CA PRO A 95 -3.62 -20.06 -24.11
C PRO A 95 -4.19 -18.77 -24.68
N TRP A 96 -5.35 -18.87 -25.37
CA TRP A 96 -6.05 -17.72 -25.93
C TRP A 96 -7.35 -17.41 -25.16
N GLY A 97 -7.88 -16.19 -25.32
CA GLY A 97 -9.05 -15.68 -24.63
C GLY A 97 -8.81 -14.25 -24.12
N PHE A 98 -8.21 -13.41 -24.97
CA PHE A 98 -7.94 -12.00 -24.62
C PHE A 98 -9.25 -11.22 -24.54
N SER A 99 -9.54 -10.72 -23.34
CA SER A 99 -10.78 -10.01 -23.07
C SER A 99 -10.63 -9.07 -21.88
N GLU A 100 -11.69 -8.38 -21.51
CA GLU A 100 -11.74 -7.60 -20.30
C GLU A 100 -11.64 -8.54 -19.10
N ALA A 101 -10.76 -8.25 -18.16
CA ALA A 101 -10.59 -9.11 -17.02
C ALA A 101 -9.93 -8.38 -15.83
N ALA A 102 -10.10 -8.93 -14.65
CA ALA A 102 -9.22 -8.61 -13.54
C ALA A 102 -7.81 -9.14 -13.86
N PHE A 103 -6.78 -8.43 -13.41
CA PHE A 103 -5.39 -8.73 -13.70
C PHE A 103 -4.53 -8.66 -12.44
N ASN A 104 -3.28 -9.13 -12.50
CA ASN A 104 -2.40 -9.26 -11.35
C ASN A 104 -1.87 -7.92 -10.82
N LEU A 105 -2.80 -7.01 -10.51
CA LEU A 105 -2.55 -5.77 -9.79
C LEU A 105 -3.73 -5.52 -8.85
N LYS A 106 -3.43 -5.17 -7.60
CA LYS A 106 -4.46 -4.93 -6.59
C LYS A 106 -4.45 -3.47 -6.15
N ASP A 107 -5.63 -2.98 -5.81
CA ASP A 107 -5.79 -1.67 -5.20
C ASP A 107 -5.42 -1.71 -3.70
N LEU A 108 -5.50 -0.56 -3.03
CA LEU A 108 -5.20 -0.42 -1.60
C LEU A 108 -6.13 -1.25 -0.69
N ASN A 109 -7.29 -1.66 -1.19
CA ASN A 109 -8.25 -2.51 -0.49
C ASN A 109 -8.04 -4.00 -0.79
N ASN A 110 -6.94 -4.35 -1.47
CA ASN A 110 -6.60 -5.71 -1.89
C ASN A 110 -7.55 -6.30 -2.94
N ASN A 111 -8.31 -5.47 -3.66
CA ASN A 111 -9.13 -5.89 -4.79
C ASN A 111 -8.31 -5.88 -6.07
N TYR A 112 -8.46 -6.93 -6.89
CA TYR A 112 -7.87 -6.94 -8.22
C TYR A 112 -8.44 -5.81 -9.07
N GLN A 113 -7.56 -5.13 -9.81
CA GLN A 113 -7.96 -4.14 -10.80
C GLN A 113 -8.50 -4.81 -12.06
N TYR A 114 -9.31 -4.07 -12.83
CA TYR A 114 -10.00 -4.56 -14.02
C TYR A 114 -9.70 -3.68 -15.23
N LYS A 115 -9.44 -4.29 -16.40
CA LYS A 115 -9.09 -3.57 -17.63
C LYS A 115 -9.38 -4.42 -18.86
N ALA A 116 -9.49 -3.77 -20.02
CA ALA A 116 -9.61 -4.44 -21.32
C ALA A 116 -8.23 -4.82 -21.88
N PHE A 117 -8.06 -6.11 -22.21
CA PHE A 117 -6.89 -6.71 -22.85
C PHE A 117 -7.31 -7.34 -24.18
N GLY A 118 -6.70 -6.91 -25.26
CA GLY A 118 -7.08 -7.34 -26.58
C GLY A 118 -5.91 -7.51 -27.55
N ILE A 119 -6.23 -7.74 -28.80
CA ILE A 119 -5.25 -8.01 -29.85
C ILE A 119 -4.80 -6.70 -30.52
N PRO A 120 -3.49 -6.44 -30.67
CA PRO A 120 -2.96 -5.18 -31.18
C PRO A 120 -3.52 -4.74 -32.54
N TRP A 121 -3.76 -5.67 -33.47
CA TRP A 121 -4.28 -5.34 -34.82
C TRP A 121 -5.82 -5.31 -34.92
N LEU A 122 -6.53 -5.67 -33.82
CA LEU A 122 -8.00 -5.62 -33.75
C LEU A 122 -8.52 -4.36 -33.04
N GLY A 123 -7.71 -3.70 -32.20
CA GLY A 123 -8.11 -2.58 -31.38
C GLY A 123 -7.60 -1.23 -31.90
N LEU A 124 -8.38 -0.17 -31.67
CA LEU A 124 -7.92 1.21 -31.85
C LEU A 124 -6.98 1.67 -30.74
N LYS A 125 -7.14 1.09 -29.53
CA LYS A 125 -6.30 1.36 -28.37
C LYS A 125 -4.83 1.02 -28.65
N ARG A 126 -3.92 1.86 -28.16
CA ARG A 126 -2.47 1.65 -28.26
C ARG A 126 -1.94 0.91 -27.05
N GLY A 127 -0.77 0.24 -27.17
CA GLY A 127 -0.10 -0.46 -26.09
C GLY A 127 -0.75 -1.80 -25.73
N LEU A 128 -1.57 -2.38 -26.59
CA LEU A 128 -2.20 -3.68 -26.35
C LEU A 128 -1.20 -4.84 -26.32
N SER A 129 -0.04 -4.69 -26.97
CA SER A 129 1.04 -5.69 -26.95
C SER A 129 1.88 -5.69 -25.67
N GLU A 130 1.76 -4.65 -24.83
CA GLU A 130 2.54 -4.49 -23.60
C GLU A 130 1.96 -5.31 -22.43
N GLU A 131 0.67 -5.66 -22.51
CA GLU A 131 -0.06 -6.32 -21.44
C GLU A 131 -0.76 -7.58 -21.95
N ILE A 132 -0.41 -8.71 -21.37
CA ILE A 132 -0.82 -10.03 -21.85
C ILE A 132 -1.62 -10.73 -20.74
N VAL A 133 -2.94 -10.65 -20.83
CA VAL A 133 -3.88 -11.29 -19.88
C VAL A 133 -4.90 -12.12 -20.65
N VAL A 134 -5.10 -13.36 -20.23
CA VAL A 134 -6.01 -14.32 -20.83
C VAL A 134 -7.11 -14.69 -19.84
N ALA A 135 -8.37 -14.52 -20.24
CA ALA A 135 -9.54 -14.87 -19.43
C ALA A 135 -10.28 -16.08 -20.02
N PRO A 136 -10.57 -17.13 -19.23
CA PRO A 136 -11.23 -18.34 -19.73
C PRO A 136 -12.56 -18.06 -20.42
N TYR A 137 -13.36 -17.11 -19.93
CA TYR A 137 -14.66 -16.76 -20.52
C TYR A 137 -14.51 -16.19 -21.94
N GLY A 138 -13.40 -15.49 -22.21
CA GLY A 138 -13.14 -14.89 -23.52
C GLY A 138 -13.05 -15.96 -24.64
N SER A 139 -12.45 -17.12 -24.35
CA SER A 139 -12.46 -18.26 -25.26
C SER A 139 -13.77 -19.05 -25.20
N ALA A 140 -14.39 -19.21 -24.03
CA ALA A 140 -15.63 -19.95 -23.86
C ALA A 140 -16.80 -19.38 -24.68
N MET A 141 -16.87 -18.05 -24.87
CA MET A 141 -17.87 -17.41 -25.72
C MET A 141 -17.80 -17.83 -27.21
N ALA A 142 -16.65 -18.35 -27.67
CA ALA A 142 -16.49 -18.89 -29.02
C ALA A 142 -16.90 -20.37 -29.15
N LEU A 143 -17.46 -20.97 -28.11
CA LEU A 143 -17.78 -22.44 -28.07
C LEU A 143 -18.69 -22.88 -29.20
N TYR A 144 -19.60 -22.03 -29.63
CA TYR A 144 -20.52 -22.34 -30.74
C TYR A 144 -19.81 -22.36 -32.11
N ASP A 145 -18.81 -21.46 -32.30
CA ASP A 145 -18.08 -21.31 -33.55
C ASP A 145 -16.92 -22.31 -33.68
N GLU A 146 -16.17 -22.54 -32.59
CA GLU A 146 -14.92 -23.30 -32.59
C GLU A 146 -14.84 -24.30 -31.41
N PRO A 147 -15.77 -25.24 -31.26
CA PRO A 147 -15.90 -26.09 -30.06
C PRO A 147 -14.63 -26.87 -29.73
N VAL A 148 -13.95 -27.41 -30.72
CA VAL A 148 -12.74 -28.22 -30.53
C VAL A 148 -11.59 -27.38 -29.97
N ASN A 149 -11.36 -26.22 -30.60
CA ASN A 149 -10.28 -25.30 -30.18
C ASN A 149 -10.55 -24.72 -28.81
N VAL A 150 -11.81 -24.38 -28.49
CA VAL A 150 -12.20 -23.88 -27.16
C VAL A 150 -11.98 -24.92 -26.10
N ILE A 151 -12.47 -26.18 -26.30
CA ILE A 151 -12.30 -27.25 -25.32
C ILE A 151 -10.81 -27.56 -25.07
N ASN A 152 -10.00 -27.58 -26.11
CA ASN A 152 -8.55 -27.76 -25.98
C ASN A 152 -7.91 -26.65 -25.20
N ASN A 153 -8.27 -25.41 -25.46
CA ASN A 153 -7.78 -24.22 -24.75
C ASN A 153 -8.17 -24.23 -23.25
N LEU A 154 -9.43 -24.61 -22.95
CA LEU A 154 -9.88 -24.73 -21.56
C LEU A 154 -9.16 -25.88 -20.82
N LYS A 155 -8.83 -26.98 -21.50
CA LYS A 155 -7.98 -28.05 -20.93
C LYS A 155 -6.55 -27.57 -20.65
N GLU A 156 -5.97 -26.75 -21.52
CA GLU A 156 -4.65 -26.16 -21.26
C GLU A 156 -4.69 -25.20 -20.05
N LEU A 157 -5.73 -24.37 -19.92
CA LEU A 157 -5.94 -23.54 -18.73
C LEU A 157 -6.13 -24.38 -17.45
N GLN A 158 -6.83 -25.51 -17.55
CA GLN A 158 -6.99 -26.47 -16.44
C GLN A 158 -5.64 -27.07 -16.00
N LYS A 159 -4.76 -27.46 -16.93
CA LYS A 159 -3.40 -27.94 -16.63
C LYS A 159 -2.55 -26.88 -15.91
N LYS A 160 -2.83 -25.61 -16.12
CA LYS A 160 -2.19 -24.47 -15.44
C LYS A 160 -2.87 -24.12 -14.10
N ASN A 161 -3.69 -25.02 -13.54
CA ASN A 161 -4.42 -24.86 -12.27
C ASN A 161 -5.43 -23.69 -12.25
N MET A 162 -5.94 -23.28 -13.41
CA MET A 162 -6.94 -22.21 -13.51
C MET A 162 -8.37 -22.66 -13.19
N TYR A 163 -8.59 -23.91 -12.79
CA TYR A 163 -9.90 -24.49 -12.51
C TYR A 163 -9.97 -25.09 -11.11
N ASN A 164 -11.06 -24.81 -10.37
CA ASN A 164 -11.34 -25.41 -9.08
C ASN A 164 -12.83 -25.71 -8.87
N LYS A 165 -13.25 -25.98 -7.62
CA LYS A 165 -14.65 -26.37 -7.29
C LYS A 165 -15.72 -25.31 -7.66
N TYR A 166 -15.35 -24.07 -7.91
CA TYR A 166 -16.25 -22.98 -8.30
C TYR A 166 -16.16 -22.63 -9.80
N GLY A 167 -15.40 -23.36 -10.59
CA GLY A 167 -15.17 -23.10 -12.01
C GLY A 167 -13.78 -22.53 -12.28
N PHE A 168 -13.63 -21.86 -13.43
CA PHE A 168 -12.39 -21.23 -13.81
C PHE A 168 -12.15 -19.94 -13.00
N TYR A 169 -10.92 -19.71 -12.56
CA TYR A 169 -10.49 -18.40 -12.07
C TYR A 169 -10.62 -17.34 -13.16
N GLU A 170 -10.61 -16.08 -12.74
CA GLU A 170 -10.91 -14.92 -13.59
C GLU A 170 -9.98 -14.79 -14.78
N SER A 171 -8.68 -14.83 -14.55
CA SER A 171 -7.67 -14.69 -15.60
C SER A 171 -6.31 -15.24 -15.20
N ILE A 172 -5.45 -15.39 -16.22
CA ILE A 172 -4.03 -15.69 -16.08
C ILE A 172 -3.25 -14.54 -16.71
N ASP A 173 -2.35 -13.93 -15.95
CA ASP A 173 -1.57 -12.76 -16.34
C ASP A 173 -0.14 -13.17 -16.72
N TYR A 174 0.24 -12.94 -17.97
CA TYR A 174 1.58 -13.20 -18.52
C TYR A 174 2.41 -11.92 -18.66
N THR A 175 1.93 -10.78 -18.15
CA THR A 175 2.61 -9.49 -18.29
C THR A 175 3.86 -9.49 -17.42
N SER A 176 5.02 -9.47 -18.02
CA SER A 176 6.32 -9.58 -17.34
C SER A 176 6.53 -8.56 -16.22
N THR A 177 5.97 -7.34 -16.38
CA THR A 177 6.06 -6.27 -15.37
C THR A 177 5.25 -6.54 -14.11
N ARG A 178 4.40 -7.56 -14.10
CA ARG A 178 3.53 -7.94 -12.96
C ARG A 178 3.82 -9.34 -12.42
N LEU A 179 4.87 -10.02 -12.92
CA LEU A 179 5.28 -11.35 -12.48
C LEU A 179 6.46 -11.25 -11.51
N ARG A 180 6.55 -12.21 -10.59
CA ARG A 180 7.73 -12.37 -9.72
C ARG A 180 8.88 -13.03 -10.50
N LYS A 181 10.08 -12.93 -9.93
CA LYS A 181 11.26 -13.61 -10.49
C LYS A 181 11.00 -15.10 -10.64
N ASN A 182 11.28 -15.65 -11.83
CA ASN A 182 11.05 -17.06 -12.19
C ASN A 182 9.58 -17.49 -12.27
N GLU A 183 8.60 -16.60 -12.25
CA GLU A 183 7.22 -16.92 -12.59
C GLU A 183 7.00 -16.72 -14.09
N GLU A 184 6.38 -17.70 -14.73
CA GLU A 184 5.98 -17.60 -16.14
C GLU A 184 4.63 -16.87 -16.29
N PHE A 185 3.79 -16.93 -15.28
CA PHE A 185 2.45 -16.33 -15.23
C PHE A 185 1.97 -16.18 -13.78
N ALA A 186 0.95 -15.36 -13.57
CA ALA A 186 0.27 -15.23 -12.28
C ALA A 186 -1.23 -15.55 -12.40
N ASP A 187 -1.75 -16.35 -11.46
CA ASP A 187 -3.17 -16.67 -11.36
C ASP A 187 -3.93 -15.54 -10.68
N VAL A 188 -4.97 -15.03 -11.33
CA VAL A 188 -5.88 -14.04 -10.76
C VAL A 188 -7.06 -14.75 -10.11
N LYS A 189 -6.87 -15.12 -8.83
CA LYS A 189 -7.81 -15.96 -8.06
C LYS A 189 -9.00 -15.18 -7.54
N THR A 190 -9.86 -14.77 -8.43
CA THR A 190 -11.17 -14.18 -8.16
C THR A 190 -12.19 -14.73 -9.13
N TYR A 191 -13.47 -14.40 -8.94
CA TYR A 191 -14.56 -14.77 -9.82
C TYR A 191 -15.45 -13.57 -10.05
N MET A 192 -15.76 -13.28 -11.30
CA MET A 192 -16.75 -12.28 -11.66
C MET A 192 -18.05 -12.96 -12.11
N ALA A 193 -19.16 -12.58 -11.48
CA ALA A 193 -20.46 -13.23 -11.72
C ALA A 193 -20.86 -13.18 -13.20
N HIS A 194 -20.63 -12.06 -13.88
CA HIS A 194 -20.98 -11.93 -15.31
C HIS A 194 -20.08 -12.79 -16.21
N HIS A 195 -18.79 -12.97 -15.91
CA HIS A 195 -17.91 -13.85 -16.69
C HIS A 195 -18.27 -15.33 -16.48
N GLN A 196 -18.56 -15.75 -15.25
CA GLN A 196 -19.06 -17.10 -14.99
C GLN A 196 -20.41 -17.32 -15.68
N GLY A 197 -21.27 -16.31 -15.66
CA GLY A 197 -22.54 -16.33 -16.38
C GLY A 197 -22.36 -16.50 -17.90
N LEU A 198 -21.43 -15.77 -18.51
CA LEU A 198 -21.11 -15.90 -19.94
C LEU A 198 -20.60 -17.30 -20.32
N ILE A 199 -19.76 -17.92 -19.48
CA ILE A 199 -19.35 -19.34 -19.68
C ILE A 199 -20.58 -20.27 -19.69
N LEU A 200 -21.42 -20.17 -18.66
CA LEU A 200 -22.61 -21.00 -18.53
C LEU A 200 -23.61 -20.80 -19.69
N LEU A 201 -23.85 -19.54 -20.07
CA LEU A 201 -24.75 -19.20 -21.16
C LEU A 201 -24.20 -19.67 -22.52
N SER A 202 -22.89 -19.62 -22.74
CA SER A 202 -22.25 -20.15 -23.97
C SER A 202 -22.34 -21.66 -24.04
N ILE A 203 -22.14 -22.38 -22.92
CA ILE A 203 -22.36 -23.83 -22.83
C ILE A 203 -23.82 -24.15 -23.09
N ASN A 204 -24.76 -23.42 -22.49
CA ASN A 204 -26.17 -23.61 -22.70
C ASN A 204 -26.58 -23.44 -24.18
N ASN A 205 -26.08 -22.38 -24.83
CA ASN A 205 -26.33 -22.14 -26.26
C ASN A 205 -25.75 -23.27 -27.13
N PHE A 206 -24.56 -23.77 -26.79
CA PHE A 206 -23.92 -24.87 -27.54
C PHE A 206 -24.73 -26.17 -27.42
N ILE A 207 -25.12 -26.57 -26.21
CA ILE A 207 -25.85 -27.81 -25.96
C ILE A 207 -27.29 -27.74 -26.51
N ASN A 208 -27.96 -26.60 -26.40
CA ASN A 208 -29.35 -26.40 -26.75
C ASN A 208 -29.51 -25.61 -28.06
N ASN A 209 -28.51 -25.68 -28.96
CA ASN A 209 -28.58 -25.12 -30.31
C ASN A 209 -29.04 -23.66 -30.37
N ASN A 210 -28.30 -22.76 -29.72
CA ASN A 210 -28.55 -21.31 -29.67
C ASN A 210 -29.94 -20.94 -29.11
N VAL A 211 -30.30 -21.55 -27.99
CA VAL A 211 -31.62 -21.34 -27.36
C VAL A 211 -31.88 -19.90 -26.98
N LEU A 212 -30.86 -19.14 -26.51
CA LEU A 212 -31.07 -17.77 -26.08
C LEU A 212 -31.27 -16.82 -27.27
N PRO A 213 -30.46 -16.83 -28.35
CA PRO A 213 -30.76 -16.08 -29.57
C PRO A 213 -32.13 -16.41 -30.16
N LYS A 214 -32.57 -17.67 -30.15
CA LYS A 214 -33.91 -18.05 -30.62
C LYS A 214 -34.99 -17.37 -29.79
N ARG A 215 -34.91 -17.45 -28.45
CA ARG A 215 -35.87 -16.81 -27.54
C ARG A 215 -35.89 -15.28 -27.70
N PHE A 216 -34.71 -14.66 -27.91
CA PHE A 216 -34.63 -13.24 -28.16
C PHE A 216 -35.43 -12.82 -29.40
N MET A 217 -35.36 -13.62 -30.47
CA MET A 217 -36.05 -13.38 -31.73
C MET A 217 -37.52 -13.85 -31.73
N GLU A 218 -38.01 -14.49 -30.68
CA GLU A 218 -39.46 -14.72 -30.49
C GLU A 218 -40.24 -13.43 -30.21
N ASN A 219 -39.53 -12.40 -29.69
CA ASN A 219 -40.13 -11.07 -29.50
C ASN A 219 -40.39 -10.40 -30.86
N PRO A 220 -41.66 -10.01 -31.19
CA PRO A 220 -41.99 -9.44 -32.47
C PRO A 220 -41.24 -8.12 -32.79
N GLU A 221 -40.93 -7.31 -31.78
CA GLU A 221 -40.17 -6.06 -31.97
C GLU A 221 -38.72 -6.36 -32.39
N MET A 222 -38.09 -7.33 -31.76
CA MET A 222 -36.74 -7.76 -32.11
C MET A 222 -36.69 -8.41 -33.49
N LYS A 223 -37.70 -9.20 -33.83
CA LYS A 223 -37.83 -9.85 -35.16
C LYS A 223 -38.00 -8.80 -36.28
N ALA A 224 -38.67 -7.68 -36.01
CA ALA A 224 -38.84 -6.62 -36.99
C ALA A 224 -37.56 -5.92 -37.46
N VAL A 225 -36.51 -5.94 -36.62
CA VAL A 225 -35.18 -5.34 -36.89
C VAL A 225 -34.12 -6.37 -37.30
N ASP A 226 -34.48 -7.62 -37.46
CA ASP A 226 -33.60 -8.75 -37.76
C ASP A 226 -32.71 -8.51 -39.03
N ILE A 227 -33.26 -7.83 -40.01
CA ILE A 227 -32.57 -7.51 -41.27
C ILE A 227 -31.26 -6.72 -41.04
N LEU A 228 -31.14 -5.94 -39.96
CA LEU A 228 -29.96 -5.17 -39.62
C LEU A 228 -28.77 -6.08 -39.28
N LEU A 229 -29.02 -7.29 -38.76
CA LEU A 229 -27.99 -8.27 -38.41
C LEU A 229 -27.48 -9.06 -39.62
N GLN A 230 -28.13 -8.95 -40.78
CA GLN A 230 -27.84 -9.69 -41.97
C GLN A 230 -26.94 -8.91 -42.99
N GLU A 231 -26.43 -7.77 -42.56
CA GLU A 231 -25.50 -6.95 -43.39
C GLU A 231 -24.30 -7.80 -43.85
N ARG A 232 -23.97 -7.73 -45.14
CA ARG A 232 -22.87 -8.48 -45.69
C ARG A 232 -21.60 -7.64 -45.85
N MET A 233 -20.44 -8.33 -45.90
CA MET A 233 -19.15 -7.70 -46.15
C MET A 233 -19.20 -6.96 -47.50
N PRO A 234 -18.91 -5.63 -47.58
CA PRO A 234 -18.91 -4.89 -48.84
C PRO A 234 -17.79 -5.36 -49.77
N GLU A 235 -18.05 -5.35 -51.09
CA GLU A 235 -17.08 -5.77 -52.12
C GLU A 235 -15.93 -4.77 -52.27
N SER A 236 -16.22 -3.46 -52.18
CA SER A 236 -15.22 -2.38 -52.24
C SER A 236 -14.82 -1.93 -50.85
N LEU A 237 -13.57 -2.19 -50.44
CA LEU A 237 -13.12 -1.96 -49.07
C LEU A 237 -12.06 -0.89 -48.97
N ILE A 238 -12.25 0.05 -48.03
CA ILE A 238 -11.16 0.88 -47.48
C ILE A 238 -10.55 0.13 -46.32
N ILE A 239 -9.39 -0.48 -46.54
CA ILE A 239 -8.64 -1.16 -45.45
C ILE A 239 -7.70 -0.14 -44.81
N THR A 240 -7.83 0.09 -43.52
CA THR A 240 -6.82 0.83 -42.78
C THR A 240 -5.50 0.05 -42.78
N LYS A 241 -4.37 0.76 -42.91
CA LYS A 241 -3.05 0.14 -42.93
C LYS A 241 -2.86 -0.68 -41.65
N GLU A 242 -2.32 -1.88 -41.86
CA GLU A 242 -1.92 -2.79 -40.79
C GLU A 242 -1.04 -2.05 -39.76
N LYS A 243 -1.52 -1.93 -38.52
CA LYS A 243 -0.69 -1.41 -37.40
C LYS A 243 0.26 -2.51 -36.99
N LYS A 244 1.54 -2.35 -37.28
CA LYS A 244 2.61 -3.19 -36.73
C LYS A 244 3.04 -2.62 -35.39
N GLU A 245 2.42 -3.05 -34.32
CA GLU A 245 3.07 -2.98 -33.01
C GLU A 245 4.11 -4.10 -32.96
N LYS A 246 5.36 -3.75 -32.66
CA LYS A 246 6.39 -4.78 -32.45
C LYS A 246 6.05 -5.54 -31.18
N VAL A 247 5.84 -6.84 -31.31
CA VAL A 247 5.73 -7.75 -30.15
C VAL A 247 7.16 -8.00 -29.67
N GLU A 248 7.67 -7.13 -28.82
CA GLU A 248 8.92 -7.37 -28.13
C GLU A 248 8.64 -8.10 -26.83
N ARG A 249 9.26 -9.26 -26.63
CA ARG A 249 9.31 -9.90 -25.31
C ARG A 249 10.08 -8.96 -24.39
N VAL A 250 9.38 -8.28 -23.48
CA VAL A 250 10.01 -7.52 -22.42
C VAL A 250 10.73 -8.52 -21.52
N VAL A 251 12.03 -8.38 -21.39
CA VAL A 251 12.86 -9.21 -20.51
C VAL A 251 12.36 -9.02 -19.08
N ASN A 252 12.12 -10.13 -18.38
CA ASN A 252 11.73 -10.12 -16.98
C ASN A 252 12.73 -9.33 -16.15
N PHE A 253 12.32 -8.19 -15.60
CA PHE A 253 13.08 -7.48 -14.59
C PHE A 253 12.83 -8.13 -13.22
N ASP A 254 13.89 -8.25 -12.46
CA ASP A 254 13.92 -8.80 -11.12
C ASP A 254 13.12 -7.89 -10.16
N TYR A 255 11.85 -8.21 -9.92
CA TYR A 255 11.00 -7.47 -8.99
C TYR A 255 11.04 -8.12 -7.60
N GLU A 256 12.09 -7.83 -6.83
CA GLU A 256 11.98 -7.99 -5.39
C GLU A 256 11.12 -6.85 -4.83
N THR A 257 9.81 -7.13 -4.68
CA THR A 257 8.86 -6.17 -4.10
C THR A 257 8.96 -6.09 -2.58
N TYR A 258 9.68 -7.02 -1.96
CA TYR A 258 9.83 -7.13 -0.52
C TYR A 258 11.31 -7.21 -0.14
N THR A 259 11.76 -6.27 0.69
CA THR A 259 13.10 -6.26 1.26
C THR A 259 13.01 -6.18 2.77
N GLN A 260 13.96 -6.82 3.44
CA GLN A 260 14.14 -6.75 4.89
C GLN A 260 15.54 -6.22 5.16
N ARG A 261 15.64 -5.15 5.95
CA ARG A 261 16.91 -4.56 6.39
C ARG A 261 17.30 -5.18 7.73
N GLU A 262 18.50 -5.70 7.84
CA GLU A 262 19.10 -6.21 9.08
C GLU A 262 20.04 -5.16 9.65
N ILE A 263 19.87 -4.80 10.93
CA ILE A 263 20.68 -3.80 11.62
C ILE A 263 21.18 -4.41 12.92
N SER A 264 22.47 -4.62 13.01
CA SER A 264 23.15 -5.16 14.21
C SER A 264 24.02 -4.10 14.88
N ASN A 265 24.44 -3.05 14.14
CA ASN A 265 25.20 -1.94 14.70
C ASN A 265 24.24 -0.78 15.05
N ILE A 266 24.00 -0.62 16.35
CA ILE A 266 23.08 0.40 16.92
C ILE A 266 23.80 1.67 17.40
N ASN A 267 25.11 1.75 17.28
CA ASN A 267 25.92 2.91 17.69
C ASN A 267 26.25 3.84 16.52
N ASN A 268 25.43 3.87 15.49
CA ASN A 268 25.60 4.75 14.36
C ASN A 268 25.17 6.18 14.70
N ASN A 269 25.94 7.17 14.25
CA ASN A 269 25.58 8.60 14.37
C ASN A 269 24.36 8.99 13.51
N LEU A 270 23.87 8.08 12.69
CA LEU A 270 22.67 8.24 11.87
C LEU A 270 21.63 7.20 12.29
N LYS A 271 20.46 7.65 12.72
CA LYS A 271 19.34 6.76 13.09
C LYS A 271 18.82 5.96 11.89
N GLU A 272 18.56 4.69 12.10
CA GLU A 272 17.78 3.87 11.18
C GLU A 272 16.34 3.76 11.69
N ILE A 273 15.38 3.91 10.79
CA ILE A 273 13.96 3.83 11.16
C ILE A 273 13.17 2.92 10.24
N ASN A 274 12.00 2.52 10.72
CA ASN A 274 10.97 1.91 9.88
C ASN A 274 9.60 2.49 10.20
N VAL A 275 8.81 2.69 9.17
CA VAL A 275 7.42 3.15 9.26
C VAL A 275 6.51 2.08 8.69
N ILE A 276 5.60 1.58 9.54
CA ILE A 276 4.54 0.64 9.18
C ILE A 276 3.21 1.37 9.30
N SER A 277 2.31 1.18 8.35
CA SER A 277 0.99 1.84 8.38
C SER A 277 -0.11 1.03 7.69
N ASN A 278 -1.35 1.25 8.13
CA ASN A 278 -2.56 0.74 7.47
C ASN A 278 -3.52 1.85 7.01
N ASN A 279 -3.02 3.03 6.70
CA ASN A 279 -3.69 4.28 6.31
C ASN A 279 -4.26 5.09 7.48
N ASN A 280 -4.82 4.46 8.52
CA ASN A 280 -5.38 5.13 9.70
C ASN A 280 -4.48 5.06 10.92
N TYR A 281 -3.63 4.05 10.96
CA TYR A 281 -2.71 3.78 12.07
C TYR A 281 -1.29 3.66 11.53
N ALA A 282 -0.31 4.25 12.22
CA ALA A 282 1.10 4.15 11.85
C ALA A 282 1.99 3.91 13.07
N ILE A 283 3.04 3.11 12.89
CA ILE A 283 4.11 2.88 13.85
C ILE A 283 5.39 3.43 13.25
N VAL A 284 6.09 4.26 14.00
CA VAL A 284 7.45 4.71 13.69
C VAL A 284 8.38 4.14 14.76
N MET A 285 9.40 3.37 14.34
CA MET A 285 10.35 2.72 15.24
C MET A 285 11.78 2.94 14.77
N ASP A 286 12.68 3.28 15.69
CA ASP A 286 14.13 3.37 15.43
C ASP A 286 14.85 2.03 15.72
N GLU A 287 16.16 1.97 15.39
CA GLU A 287 16.99 0.78 15.55
C GLU A 287 17.19 0.35 17.01
N LYS A 288 16.89 1.21 17.97
CA LYS A 288 16.94 0.91 19.42
C LYS A 288 15.61 0.40 19.96
N GLY A 289 14.55 0.41 19.13
CA GLY A 289 13.19 0.06 19.54
C GLY A 289 12.41 1.20 20.18
N ASN A 290 12.91 2.45 20.12
CA ASN A 290 12.16 3.64 20.51
C ASN A 290 11.22 4.05 19.38
N GLY A 291 10.21 4.85 19.70
CA GLY A 291 9.32 5.40 18.70
C GLY A 291 7.92 5.69 19.20
N TYR A 292 7.02 5.85 18.25
CA TYR A 292 5.64 6.18 18.57
C TYR A 292 4.66 5.50 17.61
N SER A 293 3.43 5.37 18.12
CA SER A 293 2.29 4.94 17.33
C SER A 293 1.31 6.10 17.18
N LYS A 294 0.67 6.19 16.03
CA LYS A 294 -0.23 7.29 15.64
C LYS A 294 -1.53 6.71 15.08
N TYR A 295 -2.66 7.24 15.52
CA TYR A 295 -3.99 6.97 14.96
C TYR A 295 -4.54 8.26 14.37
N LYS A 296 -4.76 8.31 13.05
CA LYS A 296 -5.10 9.54 12.32
C LYS A 296 -4.05 10.63 12.61
N ASP A 297 -4.43 11.74 13.23
CA ASP A 297 -3.56 12.85 13.67
C ASP A 297 -3.17 12.79 15.16
N ILE A 298 -3.58 11.74 15.88
CA ILE A 298 -3.43 11.58 17.33
C ILE A 298 -2.28 10.62 17.63
N LEU A 299 -1.34 11.00 18.50
CA LEU A 299 -0.33 10.10 19.03
C LEU A 299 -0.91 9.19 20.13
N ILE A 300 -0.64 7.89 20.01
CA ILE A 300 -1.07 6.89 21.00
C ILE A 300 -0.19 6.95 22.24
N ASN A 301 1.12 6.91 22.05
CA ASN A 301 2.10 7.07 23.11
C ASN A 301 2.89 8.35 22.95
N ARG A 302 3.36 8.90 24.08
CA ARG A 302 4.16 10.12 24.13
C ARG A 302 5.52 9.89 23.47
N TYR A 303 5.91 10.85 22.66
CA TYR A 303 7.21 10.88 21.98
C TYR A 303 7.69 12.34 21.76
N LYS A 304 8.91 12.63 22.22
CA LYS A 304 9.60 13.87 21.96
C LYS A 304 10.72 13.64 20.94
N LYS A 305 10.94 14.58 20.04
CA LYS A 305 11.99 14.48 19.00
C LYS A 305 13.43 14.65 19.55
N THR A 306 13.62 14.67 20.86
CA THR A 306 14.95 14.81 21.49
C THR A 306 15.59 13.43 21.66
N ASP A 307 16.88 13.34 21.37
CA ASP A 307 17.63 12.07 21.40
C ASP A 307 17.99 11.58 22.82
N ASP A 308 17.71 12.42 23.85
CA ASP A 308 18.19 12.21 25.20
C ASP A 308 17.30 11.32 26.09
N VAL A 309 16.11 10.94 25.61
CA VAL A 309 15.16 10.15 26.41
C VAL A 309 14.60 9.00 25.58
N GLU A 310 14.77 7.79 26.09
CA GLU A 310 14.19 6.60 25.53
C GLU A 310 12.65 6.63 25.68
N GLN A 311 11.93 6.57 24.58
CA GLN A 311 10.47 6.71 24.55
C GLN A 311 9.87 5.70 23.56
N GLY A 312 8.81 5.03 23.99
CA GLY A 312 8.21 3.99 23.16
C GLY A 312 7.16 3.19 23.91
N ILE A 313 6.89 2.03 23.37
CA ILE A 313 6.08 0.98 23.99
C ILE A 313 7.03 -0.17 24.30
N PHE A 314 7.27 -0.43 25.56
CA PHE A 314 8.34 -1.30 26.02
C PHE A 314 7.80 -2.55 26.69
N PHE A 315 8.62 -3.61 26.68
CA PHE A 315 8.48 -4.77 27.54
C PHE A 315 9.71 -4.85 28.44
N TYR A 316 9.50 -4.89 29.73
CA TYR A 316 10.51 -5.21 30.72
C TYR A 316 10.35 -6.68 31.12
N PHE A 317 11.46 -7.37 31.24
CA PHE A 317 11.55 -8.73 31.69
C PHE A 317 12.45 -8.79 32.91
N LYS A 318 12.01 -9.52 33.91
CA LYS A 318 12.82 -9.79 35.10
C LYS A 318 12.84 -11.28 35.39
N ASN A 319 14.00 -11.85 35.38
CA ASN A 319 14.19 -13.20 35.87
C ASN A 319 14.20 -13.20 37.41
N ILE A 320 13.27 -13.90 38.05
CA ILE A 320 13.08 -13.86 39.48
C ILE A 320 14.23 -14.53 40.22
N ARG A 321 14.85 -15.57 39.61
CA ARG A 321 16.01 -16.28 40.21
C ARG A 321 17.30 -15.48 40.11
N SER A 322 17.70 -15.13 38.90
CA SER A 322 18.97 -14.45 38.64
C SER A 322 18.94 -12.95 38.94
N LYS A 323 17.76 -12.35 39.13
CA LYS A 323 17.51 -10.91 39.30
C LYS A 323 17.92 -10.10 38.06
N ARG A 324 18.26 -10.74 36.92
CA ARG A 324 18.59 -10.06 35.68
C ARG A 324 17.36 -9.39 35.12
N ILE A 325 17.51 -8.13 34.68
CA ILE A 325 16.44 -7.33 34.08
C ILE A 325 16.90 -6.88 32.68
N TRP A 326 16.02 -7.02 31.68
CA TRP A 326 16.24 -6.59 30.32
C TRP A 326 14.93 -6.09 29.69
N THR A 327 15.02 -5.56 28.46
CA THR A 327 13.87 -5.07 27.68
C THR A 327 13.94 -5.61 26.26
N THR A 328 12.87 -5.49 25.49
CA THR A 328 12.92 -5.73 24.03
C THR A 328 13.77 -4.70 23.31
N SER A 329 13.88 -3.47 23.83
CA SER A 329 14.60 -2.35 23.24
C SER A 329 16.05 -2.28 23.77
N TYR A 330 16.87 -1.47 23.11
CA TYR A 330 18.21 -1.17 23.59
C TYR A 330 18.19 0.10 24.42
N MET A 331 18.31 -0.04 25.73
CA MET A 331 18.26 1.08 26.68
C MET A 331 19.63 1.33 27.34
N SER A 332 20.01 2.60 27.44
CA SER A 332 21.32 3.02 27.93
C SER A 332 21.55 2.71 29.41
N TYR A 333 20.48 2.68 30.20
CA TYR A 333 20.54 2.42 31.66
C TYR A 333 20.44 0.94 32.04
N LEU A 334 20.34 0.02 31.07
CA LEU A 334 20.34 -1.42 31.27
C LEU A 334 21.63 -2.08 30.79
N ASN A 335 21.90 -3.27 31.29
CA ASN A 335 23.01 -4.07 30.80
C ASN A 335 22.90 -4.32 29.30
N LYS A 336 24.05 -4.26 28.62
CA LYS A 336 24.13 -4.57 27.20
C LYS A 336 23.68 -6.03 26.99
N PRO A 337 22.90 -6.30 25.93
CA PRO A 337 22.54 -7.66 25.56
C PRO A 337 23.75 -8.44 25.08
N ASP A 338 23.71 -9.76 25.21
CA ASP A 338 24.74 -10.66 24.66
C ASP A 338 24.69 -10.63 23.12
N LYS A 339 23.48 -10.49 22.56
CA LYS A 339 23.22 -10.27 21.13
C LYS A 339 22.00 -9.37 20.94
N TYR A 340 22.07 -8.47 19.96
CA TYR A 340 20.95 -7.61 19.56
C TYR A 340 20.94 -7.42 18.05
N THR A 341 19.82 -7.69 17.41
CA THR A 341 19.61 -7.44 15.98
C THR A 341 18.19 -7.02 15.76
N ILE A 342 17.99 -5.97 15.00
CA ILE A 342 16.67 -5.54 14.55
C ILE A 342 16.52 -5.74 13.04
N TYR A 343 15.37 -6.22 12.64
CA TYR A 343 14.98 -6.43 11.26
C TYR A 343 13.80 -5.51 10.93
N PHE A 344 13.99 -4.65 9.96
CA PHE A 344 12.99 -3.75 9.44
C PHE A 344 12.46 -4.24 8.12
N ALA A 345 11.17 -4.57 8.08
CA ALA A 345 10.42 -4.91 6.88
C ALA A 345 9.26 -3.92 6.68
N PRO A 346 8.76 -3.72 5.46
CA PRO A 346 7.70 -2.74 5.21
C PRO A 346 6.36 -3.04 5.91
N ASP A 347 6.16 -4.29 6.36
CA ASP A 347 4.96 -4.80 7.04
C ASP A 347 5.16 -5.05 8.53
N SER A 348 6.43 -5.20 8.99
CA SER A 348 6.72 -5.60 10.35
C SER A 348 8.11 -5.18 10.82
N ASN A 349 8.27 -5.00 12.13
CA ASN A 349 9.55 -4.90 12.81
C ASN A 349 9.78 -6.18 13.60
N LYS A 350 11.04 -6.67 13.62
CA LYS A 350 11.44 -7.83 14.43
C LYS A 350 12.72 -7.51 15.17
N ILE A 351 12.68 -7.58 16.51
CA ILE A 351 13.87 -7.48 17.37
C ILE A 351 14.21 -8.88 17.85
N VAL A 352 15.46 -9.27 17.75
CA VAL A 352 16.02 -10.51 18.32
C VAL A 352 17.09 -10.13 19.32
N ARG A 353 16.93 -10.57 20.55
CA ARG A 353 17.82 -10.24 21.66
C ARG A 353 18.14 -11.48 22.48
N GLN A 354 19.39 -11.61 22.92
CA GLN A 354 19.83 -12.65 23.84
C GLN A 354 20.30 -12.01 25.16
N ASP A 355 19.79 -12.51 26.28
CA ASP A 355 20.17 -12.10 27.64
C ASP A 355 20.39 -13.34 28.49
N GLY A 356 21.63 -13.82 28.59
CA GLY A 356 21.96 -15.08 29.23
C GLY A 356 21.30 -16.27 28.52
N ASN A 357 20.53 -17.05 29.28
CA ASN A 357 19.84 -18.23 28.75
C ASN A 357 18.47 -17.91 28.11
N ILE A 358 18.06 -16.65 28.00
CA ILE A 358 16.77 -16.30 27.43
C ILE A 358 16.96 -15.57 26.11
N GLU A 359 16.43 -16.17 25.04
CA GLU A 359 16.23 -15.47 23.76
C GLU A 359 14.87 -14.76 23.79
N THR A 360 14.86 -13.48 23.44
CA THR A 360 13.66 -12.66 23.35
C THR A 360 13.48 -12.21 21.90
N ILE A 361 12.33 -12.52 21.32
CA ILE A 361 11.96 -12.06 19.97
C ILE A 361 10.69 -11.21 20.08
N LEU A 362 10.76 -9.94 19.69
CA LEU A 362 9.59 -9.08 19.51
C LEU A 362 9.29 -8.97 18.02
N LYS A 363 8.05 -9.24 17.62
CA LYS A 363 7.52 -8.90 16.28
C LYS A 363 6.39 -7.87 16.43
N THR A 364 6.45 -6.81 15.65
CA THR A 364 5.44 -5.74 15.66
C THR A 364 4.84 -5.57 14.29
N THR A 365 3.51 -5.49 14.19
CA THR A 365 2.77 -5.19 12.98
C THR A 365 1.48 -4.44 13.30
N ILE A 366 0.75 -4.02 12.26
CA ILE A 366 -0.58 -3.42 12.33
C ILE A 366 -1.56 -4.31 11.58
N SER A 367 -2.75 -4.51 12.12
CA SER A 367 -3.83 -5.15 11.38
C SER A 367 -4.14 -4.35 10.09
N PRO A 368 -4.20 -4.98 8.91
CA PRO A 368 -4.40 -4.24 7.65
C PRO A 368 -5.71 -3.46 7.58
N ASN A 369 -6.76 -3.98 8.22
CA ASN A 369 -8.13 -3.47 8.08
C ASN A 369 -8.62 -2.68 9.30
N GLU A 370 -7.92 -2.77 10.43
CA GLU A 370 -8.36 -2.20 11.69
C GLU A 370 -7.22 -1.44 12.39
N PRO A 371 -7.51 -0.37 13.14
CA PRO A 371 -6.49 0.36 13.89
C PRO A 371 -6.10 -0.43 15.15
N VAL A 372 -5.47 -1.58 14.94
CA VAL A 372 -4.96 -2.50 15.97
C VAL A 372 -3.49 -2.77 15.71
N GLU A 373 -2.65 -2.38 16.67
CA GLU A 373 -1.24 -2.72 16.70
C GLU A 373 -1.04 -4.02 17.49
N LEU A 374 -0.24 -4.91 16.95
CA LEU A 374 0.10 -6.21 17.51
C LEU A 374 1.59 -6.28 17.82
N ARG A 375 1.93 -6.49 19.08
CA ARG A 375 3.30 -6.72 19.53
C ARG A 375 3.40 -8.10 20.12
N LYS A 376 3.91 -9.04 19.34
CA LYS A 376 4.11 -10.44 19.71
C LYS A 376 5.50 -10.65 20.26
N VAL A 377 5.60 -11.05 21.52
CA VAL A 377 6.84 -11.42 22.19
C VAL A 377 6.92 -12.92 22.29
N LYS A 378 8.04 -13.50 21.89
CA LYS A 378 8.41 -14.89 22.15
C LYS A 378 9.62 -14.92 23.06
N LEU A 379 9.53 -15.64 24.19
CA LEU A 379 10.65 -15.94 25.08
C LEU A 379 11.00 -17.42 24.94
N THR A 380 12.28 -17.73 24.72
CA THR A 380 12.79 -19.10 24.62
C THR A 380 13.86 -19.30 25.69
N ASN A 381 13.67 -20.30 26.54
CA ASN A 381 14.67 -20.70 27.50
C ASN A 381 15.67 -21.67 26.81
N THR A 382 16.88 -21.21 26.56
CA THR A 382 17.98 -22.00 25.93
C THR A 382 18.87 -22.65 27.00
N GLY A 383 18.52 -22.49 28.29
CA GLY A 383 19.25 -23.06 29.42
C GLY A 383 18.77 -24.45 29.80
N LEU A 384 19.41 -25.00 30.86
CA LEU A 384 19.13 -26.34 31.36
C LEU A 384 18.22 -26.33 32.60
N THR A 385 17.82 -25.16 33.11
CA THR A 385 16.96 -24.98 34.27
C THR A 385 15.70 -24.23 33.91
N GLU A 386 14.61 -24.46 34.64
CA GLU A 386 13.41 -23.65 34.50
C GLU A 386 13.66 -22.22 34.96
N GLU A 387 13.01 -21.26 34.27
CA GLU A 387 13.16 -19.84 34.54
C GLU A 387 11.80 -19.18 34.79
N ILE A 388 11.66 -18.47 35.90
CA ILE A 388 10.46 -17.70 36.22
C ILE A 388 10.71 -16.26 35.78
N ILE A 389 9.90 -15.81 34.84
CA ILE A 389 10.04 -14.47 34.22
C ILE A 389 8.81 -13.61 34.52
N GLU A 390 9.04 -12.47 35.13
CA GLU A 390 8.05 -11.39 35.23
C GLU A 390 8.12 -10.54 33.99
N ILE A 391 6.97 -10.31 33.34
CA ILE A 391 6.82 -9.59 32.08
C ILE A 391 5.97 -8.37 32.33
N THR A 392 6.50 -7.19 32.04
CA THR A 392 5.80 -5.91 32.20
C THR A 392 5.77 -5.17 30.86
N SER A 393 4.60 -4.96 30.28
CA SER A 393 4.41 -4.02 29.19
C SER A 393 4.16 -2.62 29.74
N ALA A 394 4.74 -1.60 29.13
CA ALA A 394 4.56 -0.21 29.56
C ALA A 394 4.57 0.77 28.40
N LEU A 395 3.63 1.72 28.43
CA LEU A 395 3.59 2.87 27.53
C LEU A 395 3.06 4.10 28.27
N GLU A 396 3.50 5.29 27.85
CA GLU A 396 2.97 6.55 28.35
C GLU A 396 1.90 7.05 27.37
N PRO A 397 0.59 6.87 27.64
CA PRO A 397 -0.45 7.23 26.68
C PRO A 397 -0.57 8.75 26.56
N MET A 398 -0.91 9.21 25.36
CA MET A 398 -1.06 10.62 25.05
C MET A 398 -2.43 10.94 24.48
N LEU A 399 -2.91 10.19 23.53
CA LEU A 399 -4.22 10.27 22.85
C LEU A 399 -4.59 11.69 22.41
N SER A 400 -3.61 12.48 21.97
CA SER A 400 -3.80 13.86 21.51
C SER A 400 -2.83 14.22 20.40
N ARG A 401 -3.05 15.38 19.77
CA ARG A 401 -2.07 15.95 18.84
C ARG A 401 -0.79 16.36 19.57
N ARG A 402 0.33 16.28 18.88
CA ARG A 402 1.66 16.60 19.44
C ARG A 402 1.73 18.01 20.01
N GLU A 403 1.18 19.00 19.32
CA GLU A 403 1.20 20.40 19.70
C GLU A 403 0.48 20.66 21.03
N GLN A 404 -0.61 19.94 21.28
CA GLN A 404 -1.39 20.06 22.52
C GLN A 404 -0.61 19.54 23.73
N ASP A 405 0.12 18.44 23.56
CA ASP A 405 0.95 17.88 24.64
C ASP A 405 2.21 18.72 24.89
N TYR A 406 2.82 19.24 23.81
CA TYR A 406 4.00 20.09 23.90
C TYR A 406 3.69 21.40 24.64
N ALA A 407 2.52 21.98 24.42
CA ALA A 407 2.09 23.20 25.11
C ALA A 407 1.89 22.99 26.62
N HIS A 408 1.19 21.92 27.04
CA HIS A 408 0.85 21.67 28.45
C HIS A 408 0.69 20.17 28.75
N LYS A 409 1.80 19.45 28.96
CA LYS A 409 1.84 18.02 29.24
C LYS A 409 0.91 17.58 30.40
N VAL A 410 1.08 18.18 31.60
CA VAL A 410 0.32 17.82 32.78
C VAL A 410 -1.17 18.06 32.62
N PHE A 411 -1.52 19.19 32.00
CA PHE A 411 -2.90 19.52 31.69
C PHE A 411 -3.50 18.50 30.72
N ASN A 412 -2.72 18.05 29.72
CA ASN A 412 -3.15 17.03 28.76
C ASN A 412 -3.49 15.70 29.45
N ASN A 413 -2.72 15.29 30.46
CA ASN A 413 -2.95 14.06 31.22
C ASN A 413 -4.28 14.05 31.99
N LEU A 414 -4.78 15.19 32.45
CA LEU A 414 -6.04 15.29 33.18
C LEU A 414 -7.27 14.90 32.36
N PHE A 415 -7.15 14.87 31.05
CA PHE A 415 -8.22 14.42 30.15
C PHE A 415 -8.18 12.89 29.89
N LEU A 416 -7.18 12.18 30.43
CA LEU A 416 -7.08 10.73 30.34
C LEU A 416 -7.72 10.08 31.57
N SER A 417 -8.65 9.17 31.34
CA SER A 417 -9.27 8.36 32.38
C SER A 417 -9.08 6.86 32.09
N TYR A 418 -8.89 6.08 33.15
CA TYR A 418 -8.58 4.66 33.11
C TYR A 418 -9.71 3.84 33.71
N GLU A 419 -10.10 2.77 33.02
CA GLU A 419 -11.06 1.76 33.44
C GLU A 419 -10.42 0.37 33.32
N TRP A 420 -10.61 -0.48 34.31
CA TRP A 420 -10.20 -1.88 34.23
C TRP A 420 -11.42 -2.78 34.04
N LEU A 421 -11.37 -3.66 33.04
CA LEU A 421 -12.38 -4.68 32.80
C LEU A 421 -11.77 -6.05 33.17
N GLU A 422 -12.19 -6.61 34.31
CA GLU A 422 -11.72 -7.91 34.81
C GLU A 422 -11.90 -9.02 33.77
N LYS A 423 -13.03 -9.05 33.13
CA LYS A 423 -13.31 -9.92 32.00
C LYS A 423 -13.72 -9.03 30.83
N PRO A 424 -12.89 -8.90 29.79
CA PRO A 424 -11.82 -9.82 29.31
C PRO A 424 -10.35 -9.44 29.67
N GLU A 425 -10.03 -8.82 30.78
CA GLU A 425 -8.70 -8.36 31.19
C GLU A 425 -8.16 -7.24 30.30
N ILE A 426 -8.93 -6.17 30.16
CA ILE A 426 -8.58 -5.02 29.32
C ILE A 426 -8.41 -3.78 30.19
N LEU A 427 -7.29 -3.08 29.98
CA LEU A 427 -7.10 -1.72 30.47
C LEU A 427 -7.58 -0.76 29.40
N LEU A 428 -8.72 -0.12 29.65
CA LEU A 428 -9.31 0.86 28.74
C LEU A 428 -8.91 2.27 29.18
N ILE A 429 -8.44 3.05 28.24
CA ILE A 429 -8.03 4.45 28.42
C ILE A 429 -8.92 5.30 27.55
N LYS A 430 -9.61 6.24 28.15
CA LYS A 430 -10.45 7.21 27.45
C LYS A 430 -9.78 8.58 27.48
N ARG A 431 -9.76 9.27 26.33
CA ARG A 431 -9.53 10.70 26.29
C ARG A 431 -10.86 11.44 26.24
N ASN A 432 -11.12 12.22 27.27
CA ASN A 432 -12.28 13.13 27.29
C ASN A 432 -12.03 14.34 26.39
N ALA A 433 -13.01 14.71 25.60
CA ALA A 433 -12.95 15.90 24.73
C ALA A 433 -12.85 17.18 25.59
N ARG A 434 -12.05 18.17 25.15
CA ARG A 434 -11.92 19.48 25.81
C ARG A 434 -13.03 20.45 25.45
N GLY A 435 -13.71 20.21 24.33
CA GLY A 435 -14.77 21.02 23.78
C GLY A 435 -15.49 20.33 22.66
N GLU A 436 -16.49 21.00 22.03
CA GLU A 436 -17.35 20.43 21.00
C GLU A 436 -16.62 20.03 19.72
N GLU A 437 -15.46 20.63 19.43
CA GLU A 437 -14.66 20.34 18.22
C GLU A 437 -13.73 19.14 18.38
N GLU A 438 -13.40 18.72 19.62
CA GLU A 438 -12.51 17.60 19.89
C GLU A 438 -13.32 16.31 20.07
N LYS A 439 -12.92 15.23 19.38
CA LYS A 439 -13.58 13.93 19.50
C LYS A 439 -12.95 13.12 20.64
N GLU A 440 -13.79 12.35 21.32
CA GLU A 440 -13.31 11.32 22.27
C GLU A 440 -12.54 10.24 21.52
N VAL A 441 -11.50 9.69 22.15
CA VAL A 441 -10.72 8.58 21.64
C VAL A 441 -10.54 7.55 22.73
N TYR A 442 -10.67 6.28 22.37
CA TYR A 442 -10.56 5.14 23.27
C TYR A 442 -9.40 4.25 22.84
N LEU A 443 -8.58 3.87 23.81
CA LEU A 443 -7.45 2.96 23.66
C LEU A 443 -7.68 1.75 24.59
N ALA A 444 -7.77 0.56 24.03
CA ALA A 444 -7.91 -0.68 24.77
C ALA A 444 -6.60 -1.48 24.69
N LEU A 445 -6.05 -1.82 25.85
CA LEU A 445 -4.83 -2.59 26.01
C LEU A 445 -5.13 -3.95 26.61
N ASN A 446 -4.57 -5.01 26.01
CA ASN A 446 -4.64 -6.36 26.56
C ASN A 446 -3.29 -7.06 26.42
N LEU A 447 -2.80 -7.65 27.51
CA LEU A 447 -1.60 -8.50 27.50
C LEU A 447 -2.06 -9.97 27.47
N TYR A 448 -2.22 -10.50 26.26
CA TYR A 448 -2.80 -11.81 25.96
C TYR A 448 -1.75 -12.91 25.79
N THR A 449 -2.02 -14.08 26.34
CA THR A 449 -1.28 -15.31 26.09
C THR A 449 -2.21 -16.53 26.28
N GLU A 450 -1.96 -17.58 25.51
CA GLU A 450 -2.58 -18.90 25.71
C GLU A 450 -1.76 -19.79 26.65
N ASN A 451 -0.56 -19.35 27.05
CA ASN A 451 0.29 -20.05 27.98
C ASN A 451 -0.21 -19.86 29.44
N GLU A 452 0.03 -20.83 30.28
CA GLU A 452 -0.26 -20.72 31.73
C GLU A 452 0.54 -19.58 32.38
N THR A 453 -0.13 -18.77 33.18
CA THR A 453 0.48 -17.65 33.91
C THR A 453 0.42 -17.89 35.40
N ILE A 454 1.41 -17.35 36.12
CA ILE A 454 1.46 -17.39 37.61
C ILE A 454 0.77 -16.12 38.13
N GLY A 455 -0.35 -16.30 38.84
CA GLY A 455 -1.13 -15.19 39.36
C GLY A 455 -2.03 -14.49 38.32
N GLU A 456 -2.67 -13.41 38.75
CA GLU A 456 -3.55 -12.59 37.94
C GLU A 456 -2.77 -11.48 37.22
N VAL A 457 -3.40 -10.86 36.21
CA VAL A 457 -2.87 -9.65 35.59
C VAL A 457 -2.89 -8.49 36.57
N GLU A 458 -1.77 -7.82 36.72
CA GLU A 458 -1.67 -6.57 37.44
C GLU A 458 -1.52 -5.40 36.49
N PHE A 459 -2.00 -4.21 36.90
CA PHE A 459 -1.83 -2.98 36.09
C PHE A 459 -1.52 -1.78 37.01
N GLU A 460 -0.76 -0.81 36.44
CA GLU A 460 -0.42 0.47 37.06
C GLU A 460 -0.70 1.62 36.10
N THR A 461 -1.30 2.68 36.63
CA THR A 461 -1.68 3.88 35.87
C THR A 461 -0.95 5.14 36.32
N ASP A 462 -0.33 5.09 37.49
CA ASP A 462 0.43 6.18 38.09
C ASP A 462 1.92 6.06 37.74
N LYS A 463 2.42 6.99 36.94
CA LYS A 463 3.80 6.99 36.46
C LYS A 463 4.83 7.22 37.57
N GLU A 464 4.50 8.06 38.58
CA GLU A 464 5.41 8.33 39.69
C GLU A 464 5.61 7.08 40.59
N LYS A 465 4.58 6.27 40.77
CA LYS A 465 4.70 4.99 41.42
C LYS A 465 5.51 4.01 40.61
N PHE A 466 5.16 3.85 39.33
CA PHE A 466 5.82 2.91 38.42
C PHE A 466 7.33 3.15 38.34
N LEU A 467 7.74 4.40 38.05
CA LEU A 467 9.15 4.76 37.89
C LEU A 467 9.86 4.89 39.25
N GLY A 468 9.16 5.37 40.26
CA GLY A 468 9.73 5.87 41.49
C GLY A 468 10.08 7.36 41.39
N ARG A 469 10.03 8.05 42.49
CA ARG A 469 10.21 9.51 42.58
C ARG A 469 11.57 9.93 42.05
N ASN A 470 11.58 10.90 41.12
CA ASN A 470 12.79 11.44 40.48
C ASN A 470 13.65 10.40 39.72
N ASN A 471 13.08 9.27 39.33
CA ASN A 471 13.78 8.24 38.59
C ASN A 471 13.47 8.35 37.09
N LEU A 472 14.52 8.45 36.27
CA LEU A 472 14.45 8.50 34.80
C LEU A 472 14.99 7.20 34.15
N GLY A 473 15.46 6.26 34.98
CA GLY A 473 16.04 4.99 34.52
C GLY A 473 15.09 3.80 34.70
N LEU A 474 15.64 2.69 35.21
CA LEU A 474 14.89 1.46 35.44
C LEU A 474 13.72 1.68 36.40
N PRO A 475 12.47 1.32 36.00
CA PRO A 475 11.31 1.47 36.88
C PRO A 475 11.46 0.69 38.19
N LYS A 476 11.24 1.36 39.31
CA LYS A 476 11.38 0.76 40.65
C LYS A 476 10.41 -0.41 40.89
N GLU A 477 9.20 -0.33 40.34
CA GLU A 477 8.25 -1.44 40.47
C GLU A 477 8.70 -2.68 39.72
N VAL A 478 9.41 -2.53 38.58
CA VAL A 478 10.05 -3.64 37.88
C VAL A 478 11.28 -4.14 38.64
N GLU A 479 12.12 -3.22 39.13
CA GLU A 479 13.34 -3.56 39.90
C GLU A 479 13.03 -4.36 41.15
N ASN A 480 12.01 -3.97 41.87
CA ASN A 480 11.64 -4.57 43.17
C ASN A 480 10.57 -5.69 43.06
N SER A 481 9.97 -5.89 41.85
CA SER A 481 8.79 -6.77 41.68
C SER A 481 7.64 -6.43 42.60
N THR A 482 7.42 -5.15 42.89
CA THR A 482 6.31 -4.70 43.75
C THR A 482 4.96 -4.95 43.06
N PRO A 483 3.93 -5.35 43.82
CA PRO A 483 2.59 -5.45 43.26
C PRO A 483 2.09 -4.10 42.74
N PHE A 484 1.47 -4.09 41.58
CA PHE A 484 0.89 -2.89 41.01
C PHE A 484 -0.38 -2.48 41.76
N SER A 485 -0.64 -1.17 41.79
CA SER A 485 -1.70 -0.61 42.66
C SER A 485 -3.12 -0.92 42.20
N ARG A 486 -3.29 -1.32 40.93
CA ARG A 486 -4.61 -1.56 40.27
C ARG A 486 -5.59 -0.37 40.39
N LYS A 487 -5.07 0.85 40.49
CA LYS A 487 -5.89 2.05 40.57
C LYS A 487 -6.36 2.49 39.16
N THR A 488 -7.59 2.92 39.10
CA THR A 488 -8.25 3.49 37.95
C THR A 488 -8.53 4.98 38.16
N GLY A 489 -9.10 5.66 37.18
CA GLY A 489 -9.42 7.09 37.23
C GLY A 489 -8.41 7.95 36.48
N THR A 490 -8.12 9.14 36.98
CA THR A 490 -7.25 10.16 36.35
C THR A 490 -5.98 10.37 37.17
N ASN A 491 -4.84 10.54 36.48
CA ASN A 491 -3.56 10.83 37.12
C ASN A 491 -2.90 12.07 36.48
N THR A 492 -2.16 12.84 37.25
CA THR A 492 -1.38 14.00 36.74
C THR A 492 -0.15 13.54 35.97
N GLU A 493 0.52 12.49 36.43
CA GLU A 493 1.56 11.78 35.70
C GLU A 493 1.06 10.36 35.43
N THR A 494 0.97 9.99 34.18
CA THR A 494 0.23 8.81 33.71
C THR A 494 1.10 7.80 32.96
N ILE A 495 0.81 6.53 33.17
CA ILE A 495 1.38 5.40 32.43
C ILE A 495 0.29 4.34 32.25
N ALA A 496 0.46 3.46 31.28
CA ALA A 496 -0.29 2.22 31.17
C ALA A 496 0.71 1.07 31.22
N ALA A 497 0.82 0.45 32.37
CA ALA A 497 1.67 -0.73 32.56
C ALA A 497 0.80 -1.95 32.93
N MET A 498 1.12 -3.10 32.35
CA MET A 498 0.44 -4.38 32.61
C MET A 498 1.50 -5.46 32.88
N LYS A 499 1.29 -6.28 33.90
CA LYS A 499 2.26 -7.28 34.33
C LYS A 499 1.65 -8.67 34.41
N LYS A 500 2.42 -9.67 33.95
CA LYS A 500 2.16 -11.11 34.09
C LYS A 500 3.45 -11.83 34.47
N MET A 501 3.32 -13.00 35.07
CA MET A 501 4.46 -13.86 35.40
C MET A 501 4.26 -15.25 34.81
N VAL A 502 5.36 -15.86 34.36
CA VAL A 502 5.35 -17.19 33.72
C VAL A 502 6.54 -18.04 34.14
N ASN A 503 6.37 -19.36 34.04
CA ASN A 503 7.44 -20.32 34.17
C ASN A 503 7.78 -20.90 32.79
N ILE A 504 9.09 -20.90 32.43
CA ILE A 504 9.58 -21.39 31.15
C ILE A 504 10.52 -22.56 31.40
N LEU A 505 10.10 -23.77 31.02
CA LEU A 505 10.92 -24.96 31.16
C LEU A 505 12.10 -24.94 30.18
N PRO A 506 13.17 -25.73 30.45
CA PRO A 506 14.29 -25.86 29.52
C PRO A 506 13.84 -26.17 28.09
N GLU A 507 14.47 -25.52 27.11
CA GLU A 507 14.18 -25.65 25.66
C GLU A 507 12.74 -25.31 25.25
N GLN A 508 11.90 -24.78 26.15
CA GLN A 508 10.57 -24.32 25.82
C GLN A 508 10.51 -22.85 25.45
N SER A 509 9.47 -22.52 24.70
CA SER A 509 9.13 -21.15 24.31
C SER A 509 7.72 -20.82 24.76
N ILE A 510 7.52 -19.57 25.16
CA ILE A 510 6.20 -19.01 25.44
C ILE A 510 5.97 -17.75 24.60
N GLU A 511 4.72 -17.46 24.29
CA GLU A 511 4.35 -16.31 23.46
C GLU A 511 3.33 -15.42 24.17
N PHE A 512 3.54 -14.11 24.05
CA PHE A 512 2.63 -13.07 24.54
C PHE A 512 2.31 -12.10 23.43
N ASN A 513 1.12 -11.55 23.46
CA ASN A 513 0.67 -10.52 22.53
C ASN A 513 0.19 -9.29 23.31
N LEU A 514 0.82 -8.15 23.14
CA LEU A 514 0.23 -6.89 23.54
C LEU A 514 -0.63 -6.41 22.37
N ILE A 515 -1.93 -6.39 22.63
CA ILE A 515 -2.95 -5.90 21.70
C ILE A 515 -3.25 -4.45 22.06
N ILE A 516 -3.05 -3.54 21.11
CA ILE A 516 -3.28 -2.10 21.25
C ILE A 516 -4.35 -1.72 20.24
N ALA A 517 -5.61 -1.63 20.72
CA ALA A 517 -6.76 -1.37 19.85
C ALA A 517 -7.31 0.03 20.11
N VAL A 518 -7.56 0.79 19.04
CA VAL A 518 -8.05 2.16 19.11
C VAL A 518 -9.43 2.24 18.47
N GLY A 519 -10.29 3.12 19.02
CA GLY A 519 -11.63 3.39 18.49
C GLY A 519 -12.07 4.82 18.76
N ASP A 520 -12.97 5.31 17.92
CA ASP A 520 -13.65 6.60 18.12
C ASP A 520 -14.81 6.44 19.14
N THR A 521 -15.20 5.19 19.44
CA THR A 521 -16.15 4.83 20.49
C THR A 521 -15.59 3.75 21.42
N ARG A 522 -16.21 3.64 22.62
CA ARG A 522 -15.83 2.62 23.60
C ARG A 522 -16.04 1.21 23.05
N GLU A 523 -17.15 0.98 22.38
CA GLU A 523 -17.55 -0.30 21.82
C GLU A 523 -16.59 -0.73 20.70
N GLU A 524 -16.14 0.18 19.88
CA GLU A 524 -15.15 -0.11 18.83
C GLU A 524 -13.81 -0.55 19.39
N ALA A 525 -13.26 0.20 20.35
CA ALA A 525 -11.96 -0.13 20.95
C ALA A 525 -12.01 -1.48 21.68
N LEU A 526 -13.05 -1.71 22.47
CA LEU A 526 -13.25 -2.97 23.20
C LEU A 526 -13.54 -4.14 22.28
N GLY A 527 -14.42 -3.97 21.30
CA GLY A 527 -14.77 -5.00 20.32
C GLY A 527 -13.52 -5.50 19.58
N ARG A 528 -12.68 -4.57 19.10
CA ARG A 528 -11.40 -4.89 18.46
C ARG A 528 -10.46 -5.62 19.42
N ALA A 529 -10.27 -5.12 20.64
CA ALA A 529 -9.38 -5.74 21.61
C ALA A 529 -9.81 -7.19 21.96
N VAL A 530 -11.11 -7.44 22.12
CA VAL A 530 -11.67 -8.77 22.39
C VAL A 530 -11.52 -9.71 21.19
N GLU A 531 -11.79 -9.22 19.99
CA GLU A 531 -11.71 -9.99 18.76
C GLU A 531 -10.29 -10.47 18.46
N PHE A 532 -9.26 -9.66 18.83
CA PHE A 532 -7.85 -10.02 18.68
C PHE A 532 -7.29 -10.89 19.83
N LYS A 533 -8.05 -11.22 20.84
CA LYS A 533 -7.69 -12.30 21.80
C LYS A 533 -7.84 -13.68 21.16
N ASN A 534 -7.19 -13.86 20.02
CA ASN A 534 -7.23 -15.08 19.20
C ASN A 534 -5.92 -15.20 18.42
N GLU A 535 -5.15 -16.25 18.70
CA GLU A 535 -3.83 -16.45 18.10
C GLU A 535 -3.90 -16.64 16.59
N GLU A 536 -4.95 -17.29 16.06
CA GLU A 536 -5.13 -17.45 14.61
C GLU A 536 -5.39 -16.11 13.94
N LYS A 537 -6.20 -15.23 14.55
CA LYS A 537 -6.45 -13.89 14.02
C LYS A 537 -5.18 -13.04 14.04
N ILE A 538 -4.38 -13.13 15.11
CA ILE A 538 -3.09 -12.45 15.21
C ILE A 538 -2.15 -12.92 14.10
N LYS A 539 -1.97 -14.24 13.95
CA LYS A 539 -1.14 -14.83 12.88
C LYS A 539 -1.61 -14.44 11.47
N ARG A 540 -2.93 -14.46 11.25
CA ARG A 540 -3.52 -14.02 9.99
C ARG A 540 -3.23 -12.55 9.70
N SER A 541 -3.23 -11.68 10.72
CA SER A 541 -2.93 -10.25 10.56
C SER A 541 -1.50 -10.01 10.08
N PHE A 542 -0.51 -10.74 10.60
CA PHE A 542 0.87 -10.68 10.10
C PHE A 542 0.96 -11.07 8.62
N ASN A 543 0.29 -12.14 8.21
CA ASN A 543 0.28 -12.58 6.81
C ASN A 543 -0.40 -11.57 5.88
N LEU A 544 -1.53 -11.00 6.32
CA LEU A 544 -2.27 -10.00 5.55
C LEU A 544 -1.54 -8.67 5.48
N ALA A 545 -0.81 -8.25 6.53
CA ALA A 545 0.02 -7.05 6.51
C ALA A 545 1.08 -7.12 5.41
N ARG A 546 1.72 -8.29 5.24
CA ARG A 546 2.67 -8.54 4.15
C ARG A 546 1.99 -8.43 2.78
N ALA A 547 0.85 -9.10 2.59
CA ALA A 547 0.10 -9.06 1.33
C ALA A 547 -0.34 -7.62 0.97
N LYS A 548 -0.74 -6.82 1.98
CA LYS A 548 -1.09 -5.41 1.80
C LYS A 548 0.10 -4.60 1.28
N VAL A 549 1.27 -4.76 1.89
CA VAL A 549 2.48 -4.04 1.45
C VAL A 549 2.89 -4.41 0.03
N GLU A 550 2.80 -5.69 -0.32
CA GLU A 550 3.06 -6.15 -1.70
C GLU A 550 2.07 -5.49 -2.69
N ALA A 551 0.80 -5.35 -2.32
CA ALA A 551 -0.20 -4.65 -3.12
C ALA A 551 0.07 -3.15 -3.23
N GLU A 552 0.44 -2.47 -2.14
CA GLU A 552 0.80 -1.05 -2.13
C GLU A 552 2.01 -0.77 -3.03
N ASN A 553 3.07 -1.58 -2.94
CA ASN A 553 4.27 -1.44 -3.77
C ASN A 553 3.94 -1.66 -5.25
N SER A 554 3.10 -2.63 -5.56
CA SER A 554 2.64 -2.89 -6.93
C SER A 554 1.79 -1.73 -7.47
N TYR A 555 0.88 -1.18 -6.64
CA TYR A 555 0.07 0.00 -7.00
C TYR A 555 0.93 1.22 -7.35
N LEU A 556 1.97 1.49 -6.54
CA LEU A 556 2.90 2.59 -6.76
C LEU A 556 3.90 2.32 -7.89
N GLY A 557 4.00 1.08 -8.38
CA GLY A 557 5.02 0.66 -9.33
C GLY A 557 6.45 0.83 -8.79
N ILE A 558 6.65 0.50 -7.50
CA ILE A 558 7.94 0.60 -6.79
C ILE A 558 8.50 -0.76 -6.43
N LYS A 559 9.84 -0.83 -6.33
CA LYS A 559 10.62 -2.03 -5.99
C LYS A 559 11.08 -1.98 -4.54
N GLY A 560 11.56 -3.09 -4.02
CA GLY A 560 12.13 -3.16 -2.68
C GLY A 560 13.25 -2.14 -2.43
N LYS A 561 14.10 -1.89 -3.44
CA LYS A 561 15.16 -0.86 -3.37
C LYS A 561 14.59 0.57 -3.25
N ASP A 562 13.49 0.85 -3.92
CA ASP A 562 12.81 2.15 -3.81
C ASP A 562 12.20 2.33 -2.42
N VAL A 563 11.57 1.27 -1.88
CA VAL A 563 11.05 1.26 -0.51
C VAL A 563 12.15 1.52 0.50
N GLU A 564 13.30 0.88 0.34
CA GLU A 564 14.48 1.09 1.20
C GLU A 564 14.96 2.55 1.14
N LEU A 565 15.08 3.12 -0.05
CA LEU A 565 15.42 4.53 -0.24
C LEU A 565 14.39 5.45 0.42
N TYR A 566 13.10 5.18 0.23
CA TYR A 566 12.03 6.02 0.80
C TYR A 566 12.01 5.97 2.33
N GLN A 567 12.20 4.79 2.92
CA GLN A 567 12.37 4.65 4.38
C GLN A 567 13.62 5.42 4.88
N LYS A 568 14.69 5.44 4.09
CA LYS A 568 15.89 6.20 4.39
C LYS A 568 15.65 7.72 4.36
N ILE A 569 14.86 8.21 3.41
CA ILE A 569 14.45 9.62 3.36
C ILE A 569 13.56 9.98 4.56
N LEU A 570 12.63 9.10 4.93
CA LEU A 570 11.70 9.32 6.03
C LEU A 570 12.39 9.64 7.36
N ARG A 571 13.56 9.08 7.63
CA ARG A 571 14.29 9.38 8.88
C ARG A 571 14.62 10.86 9.02
N TYR A 572 14.91 11.54 7.91
CA TYR A 572 15.21 12.97 7.88
C TYR A 572 13.97 13.88 7.87
N LEU A 573 12.80 13.31 7.55
CA LEU A 573 11.52 14.00 7.58
C LEU A 573 10.83 13.88 8.96
N VAL A 574 10.88 12.66 9.55
CA VAL A 574 10.19 12.37 10.81
C VAL A 574 11.01 12.83 12.05
N PHE A 575 12.34 12.67 12.00
CA PHE A 575 13.24 13.08 13.07
C PHE A 575 14.00 14.36 12.71
N THR A 576 14.78 14.87 13.66
CA THR A 576 15.69 15.98 13.38
C THR A 576 16.73 15.55 12.35
N ASN A 577 16.88 16.31 11.27
CA ASN A 577 17.85 16.01 10.23
C ASN A 577 19.25 16.53 10.59
N PRO A 578 20.21 15.66 10.97
CA PRO A 578 21.57 16.09 11.30
C PRO A 578 22.35 16.58 10.07
N LEU A 579 21.98 16.17 8.86
CA LEU A 579 22.65 16.56 7.62
C LEU A 579 22.50 18.06 7.33
N LYS A 580 21.54 18.75 7.96
CA LYS A 580 21.40 20.21 7.84
C LYS A 580 22.66 20.96 8.29
N THR A 581 23.42 20.42 9.23
CA THR A 581 24.67 21.03 9.69
C THR A 581 25.74 21.07 8.59
N VAL A 582 25.68 20.13 7.65
CA VAL A 582 26.55 20.08 6.47
C VAL A 582 26.04 21.04 5.39
N LEU A 583 24.75 20.95 5.06
CA LEU A 583 24.11 21.72 4.00
C LEU A 583 24.23 23.26 4.20
N TYR A 584 24.23 23.72 5.46
CA TYR A 584 24.19 25.16 5.80
C TYR A 584 25.45 25.68 6.50
N LYS A 585 26.57 24.96 6.38
CA LYS A 585 27.88 25.40 6.91
C LYS A 585 28.23 26.80 6.40
N GLY A 586 28.44 27.74 7.34
CA GLY A 586 28.89 29.13 7.04
C GLY A 586 27.84 30.05 6.42
N ARG A 587 26.58 29.69 6.35
CA ARG A 587 25.50 30.59 5.93
C ARG A 587 24.88 31.28 7.15
N ASN A 588 24.86 32.61 7.14
CA ASN A 588 24.16 33.42 8.14
C ASN A 588 22.67 33.39 7.82
N ASN A 589 21.87 32.62 8.59
CA ASN A 589 20.47 32.36 8.29
C ASN A 589 19.48 33.15 9.16
N GLU A 590 19.89 34.30 9.67
CA GLU A 590 19.09 35.18 10.57
C GLU A 590 17.76 35.65 9.94
N HIS A 591 17.53 35.41 8.64
CA HIS A 591 16.41 35.98 7.90
C HIS A 591 15.42 34.93 7.33
N ALA A 592 15.57 33.60 7.61
CA ALA A 592 14.66 32.60 7.11
C ALA A 592 13.47 32.38 8.06
N LEU A 593 12.48 33.27 8.00
CA LEU A 593 11.29 33.22 8.84
C LEU A 593 10.27 32.18 8.30
N VAL A 594 9.46 31.62 9.19
CA VAL A 594 8.34 30.72 8.79
C VAL A 594 7.33 31.46 7.93
N GLU A 595 7.11 32.74 8.22
CA GLU A 595 6.22 33.66 7.50
C GLU A 595 6.58 33.78 6.01
N ASP A 596 7.86 33.61 5.65
CA ASP A 596 8.31 33.61 4.24
C ASP A 596 7.69 32.47 3.42
N LEU A 597 7.22 31.39 4.06
CA LEU A 597 6.55 30.26 3.42
C LEU A 597 5.06 30.54 3.17
N TRP A 598 4.40 31.32 4.03
CA TRP A 598 2.95 31.50 4.02
C TRP A 598 2.42 32.14 2.74
N LYS A 599 3.19 33.04 2.12
CA LYS A 599 2.84 33.64 0.83
C LYS A 599 2.72 32.64 -0.33
N TYR A 600 3.29 31.44 -0.15
CA TYR A 600 3.20 30.32 -1.07
C TYR A 600 2.17 29.27 -0.64
N GLY A 601 1.43 29.52 0.46
CA GLY A 601 0.45 28.58 1.02
C GLY A 601 1.07 27.43 1.81
N ILE A 602 2.39 27.48 2.08
CA ILE A 602 3.11 26.44 2.82
C ILE A 602 3.08 26.82 4.31
N SER A 603 2.53 25.92 5.16
CA SER A 603 2.35 26.22 6.59
C SER A 603 3.65 26.27 7.38
N GLY A 604 4.65 25.45 7.02
CA GLY A 604 5.90 25.28 7.75
C GLY A 604 5.80 24.47 9.04
N ASP A 605 4.61 23.96 9.39
CA ASP A 605 4.37 23.14 10.59
C ASP A 605 4.77 21.68 10.38
N ILE A 606 4.70 21.21 9.14
CA ILE A 606 5.00 19.84 8.74
C ILE A 606 6.32 19.78 7.96
N PRO A 607 6.97 18.59 7.89
CA PRO A 607 8.24 18.45 7.18
C PRO A 607 8.12 18.80 5.69
N ILE A 608 9.17 19.40 5.15
CA ILE A 608 9.25 19.79 3.74
C ILE A 608 10.29 18.92 3.03
N LEU A 609 9.85 18.23 1.96
CA LEU A 609 10.72 17.62 0.97
C LEU A 609 10.81 18.56 -0.23
N LEU A 610 12.00 19.11 -0.49
CA LEU A 610 12.24 20.09 -1.54
C LEU A 610 12.93 19.45 -2.74
N VAL A 611 12.43 19.70 -3.94
CA VAL A 611 13.08 19.33 -5.20
C VAL A 611 13.32 20.59 -6.06
N LYS A 612 14.54 20.74 -6.59
CA LYS A 612 14.88 21.81 -7.52
C LYS A 612 15.15 21.24 -8.89
N ILE A 613 14.54 21.80 -9.92
CA ILE A 613 14.70 21.36 -11.31
C ILE A 613 14.93 22.56 -12.23
N LYS A 614 15.92 22.45 -13.14
CA LYS A 614 16.29 23.47 -14.12
C LYS A 614 16.01 23.06 -15.57
N ASP A 615 16.13 21.78 -15.85
CA ASP A 615 16.01 21.21 -17.19
C ASP A 615 14.98 20.08 -17.20
N VAL A 616 14.16 20.05 -18.23
CA VAL A 616 13.14 18.99 -18.42
C VAL A 616 13.77 17.61 -18.61
N ASN A 617 15.03 17.51 -19.04
CA ASN A 617 15.76 16.26 -19.15
C ASN A 617 15.95 15.56 -17.78
N ASP A 618 15.91 16.31 -16.69
CA ASP A 618 16.05 15.82 -15.31
C ASP A 618 14.71 15.44 -14.66
N ILE A 619 13.62 15.43 -15.43
CA ILE A 619 12.25 15.20 -14.95
C ILE A 619 12.07 13.86 -14.23
N GLU A 620 12.89 12.86 -14.54
CA GLU A 620 12.79 11.52 -13.92
C GLU A 620 13.03 11.57 -12.41
N ILE A 621 13.92 12.43 -11.91
CA ILE A 621 14.14 12.64 -10.46
C ILE A 621 12.89 13.24 -9.80
N VAL A 622 12.19 14.13 -10.49
CA VAL A 622 10.92 14.69 -9.98
C VAL A 622 9.85 13.61 -9.92
N LYS A 623 9.74 12.77 -10.96
CA LYS A 623 8.81 11.63 -10.97
C LYS A 623 9.09 10.64 -9.83
N GLU A 624 10.37 10.31 -9.61
CA GLU A 624 10.80 9.45 -8.49
C GLU A 624 10.41 10.08 -7.14
N THR A 625 10.61 11.40 -6.99
CA THR A 625 10.26 12.11 -5.75
C THR A 625 8.73 12.19 -5.54
N ILE A 626 7.94 12.36 -6.62
CA ILE A 626 6.47 12.30 -6.54
C ILE A 626 6.00 10.91 -6.10
N LYS A 627 6.62 9.84 -6.58
CA LYS A 627 6.35 8.47 -6.10
C LYS A 627 6.72 8.28 -4.63
N ALA A 628 7.86 8.83 -4.20
CA ALA A 628 8.27 8.81 -2.80
C ALA A 628 7.26 9.55 -1.91
N TYR A 629 6.78 10.73 -2.35
CA TYR A 629 5.73 11.48 -1.68
C TYR A 629 4.43 10.66 -1.56
N ASP A 630 3.99 10.00 -2.63
CA ASP A 630 2.78 9.18 -2.61
C ASP A 630 2.94 7.97 -1.67
N TYR A 631 4.12 7.36 -1.63
CA TYR A 631 4.47 6.34 -0.65
C TYR A 631 4.34 6.87 0.79
N PHE A 632 4.86 8.07 1.09
CA PHE A 632 4.76 8.67 2.44
C PHE A 632 3.32 8.95 2.83
N ARG A 633 2.51 9.46 1.89
CA ARG A 633 1.08 9.69 2.07
C ARG A 633 0.33 8.39 2.43
N ILE A 634 0.60 7.30 1.70
CA ILE A 634 0.03 5.97 1.98
C ILE A 634 0.47 5.47 3.37
N LYS A 635 1.71 5.78 3.79
CA LYS A 635 2.19 5.44 5.13
C LYS A 635 1.68 6.38 6.23
N ASN A 636 0.71 7.23 5.94
CA ASN A 636 0.12 8.20 6.88
C ASN A 636 1.16 9.19 7.47
N ILE A 637 2.18 9.52 6.68
CA ILE A 637 3.19 10.55 7.01
C ILE A 637 2.86 11.80 6.22
N GLU A 638 2.47 12.85 6.92
CA GLU A 638 2.11 14.13 6.35
C GLU A 638 3.36 14.98 6.11
N ILE A 639 3.61 15.36 4.85
CA ILE A 639 4.72 16.22 4.44
C ILE A 639 4.28 17.14 3.30
N ASP A 640 4.92 18.30 3.18
CA ASP A 640 4.81 19.15 1.99
C ASP A 640 5.90 18.77 0.97
N LEU A 641 5.51 18.41 -0.25
CA LEU A 641 6.42 18.27 -1.39
C LEU A 641 6.49 19.61 -2.11
N VAL A 642 7.61 20.30 -2.03
CA VAL A 642 7.83 21.58 -2.69
C VAL A 642 8.74 21.37 -3.90
N ILE A 643 8.29 21.76 -5.09
CA ILE A 643 9.04 21.67 -6.34
C ILE A 643 9.34 23.08 -6.83
N ILE A 644 10.62 23.47 -6.87
CA ILE A 644 11.07 24.76 -7.39
C ILE A 644 11.51 24.59 -8.83
N ASN A 645 10.79 25.22 -9.74
CA ASN A 645 11.18 25.35 -11.13
C ASN A 645 12.19 26.52 -11.28
N GLU A 646 13.43 26.17 -11.64
CA GLU A 646 14.54 27.08 -11.87
C GLU A 646 14.84 27.32 -13.36
N GLU A 647 13.91 26.92 -14.24
CA GLU A 647 14.02 27.16 -15.70
C GLU A 647 14.18 28.66 -15.95
N LYS A 648 15.27 29.03 -16.63
CA LYS A 648 15.49 30.42 -17.03
C LYS A 648 14.52 30.73 -18.17
N ASN A 649 13.67 31.74 -17.96
CA ASN A 649 12.66 32.30 -18.88
C ASN A 649 12.73 31.74 -20.32
N SER A 650 12.12 30.60 -20.57
CA SER A 650 11.81 30.12 -21.90
C SER A 650 10.36 30.46 -22.22
N TYR A 651 10.10 30.91 -23.42
CA TYR A 651 8.74 31.16 -23.93
C TYR A 651 7.84 29.88 -23.85
N ASN A 652 8.49 28.74 -23.70
CA ASN A 652 7.86 27.42 -23.64
C ASN A 652 8.14 26.82 -22.26
N ASN A 653 7.27 26.93 -21.30
CA ASN A 653 7.36 26.42 -19.93
C ASN A 653 7.48 24.87 -19.81
N TYR A 654 8.46 24.25 -20.48
CA TYR A 654 8.59 22.80 -20.60
C TYR A 654 8.75 22.08 -19.26
N VAL A 655 9.53 22.66 -18.34
CA VAL A 655 9.70 22.11 -16.98
C VAL A 655 8.38 22.14 -16.23
N LYS A 656 7.68 23.28 -16.26
CA LYS A 656 6.38 23.41 -15.60
C LYS A 656 5.37 22.39 -16.10
N GLU A 657 5.24 22.26 -17.41
CA GLU A 657 4.33 21.29 -18.04
C GLU A 657 4.74 19.85 -17.73
N GLY A 658 6.03 19.54 -17.77
CA GLY A 658 6.55 18.23 -17.43
C GLY A 658 6.24 17.83 -15.98
N VAL A 659 6.41 18.74 -15.03
CA VAL A 659 6.09 18.52 -13.61
C VAL A 659 4.58 18.35 -13.40
N GLN A 660 3.76 19.20 -14.01
CA GLN A 660 2.30 19.07 -13.93
C GLN A 660 1.82 17.72 -14.48
N ASN A 661 2.33 17.33 -15.65
CA ASN A 661 2.01 16.02 -16.23
C ASN A 661 2.45 14.86 -15.31
N ALA A 662 3.61 14.96 -14.67
CA ALA A 662 4.07 13.95 -13.71
C ALA A 662 3.12 13.82 -12.52
N ILE A 663 2.63 14.95 -11.94
CA ILE A 663 1.67 14.97 -10.84
C ILE A 663 0.33 14.35 -11.29
N PHE A 664 -0.19 14.72 -12.47
CA PHE A 664 -1.45 14.18 -12.99
C PHE A 664 -1.35 12.69 -13.35
N ASN A 665 -0.24 12.25 -13.93
CA ASN A 665 -0.03 10.84 -14.29
C ASN A 665 0.05 9.93 -13.05
N GLN A 666 0.52 10.45 -11.90
CA GLN A 666 0.49 9.74 -10.61
C GLN A 666 -0.91 9.82 -9.95
N GLY A 667 -1.88 10.53 -10.52
CA GLY A 667 -3.21 10.70 -9.95
C GLY A 667 -3.29 11.66 -8.77
N LEU A 668 -2.26 12.50 -8.57
CA LEU A 668 -2.12 13.38 -7.40
C LEU A 668 -2.56 14.84 -7.66
N GLY A 669 -3.28 15.11 -8.74
CA GLY A 669 -3.74 16.47 -9.08
C GLY A 669 -4.54 17.14 -7.97
N PHE A 670 -5.30 16.37 -7.18
CA PHE A 670 -6.10 16.86 -6.05
C PHE A 670 -5.26 17.25 -4.81
N MET A 671 -3.99 16.87 -4.78
CA MET A 671 -3.06 17.20 -3.69
C MET A 671 -2.31 18.52 -3.90
N GLN A 672 -2.58 19.26 -4.96
CA GLN A 672 -1.87 20.50 -5.23
C GLN A 672 -2.35 21.66 -4.36
N ASN A 673 -1.40 22.44 -3.83
CA ASN A 673 -1.60 23.67 -3.06
C ASN A 673 -2.48 23.50 -1.79
N ILE A 674 -2.38 22.37 -1.14
CA ILE A 674 -3.01 22.09 0.15
C ILE A 674 -1.93 21.66 1.16
N LYS A 675 -2.19 21.83 2.45
CA LYS A 675 -1.31 21.35 3.53
C LYS A 675 -1.12 19.83 3.40
N GLY A 676 0.11 19.37 3.53
CA GLY A 676 0.46 17.98 3.29
C GLY A 676 0.45 17.58 1.81
N GLY A 677 0.47 18.54 0.91
CA GLY A 677 0.34 18.38 -0.54
C GLY A 677 1.58 18.70 -1.36
N ILE A 678 1.35 19.04 -2.62
CA ILE A 678 2.40 19.32 -3.60
C ILE A 678 2.32 20.79 -4.03
N PHE A 679 3.42 21.50 -3.90
CA PHE A 679 3.56 22.92 -4.26
C PHE A 679 4.55 23.06 -5.42
N LEU A 680 4.10 23.54 -6.58
CA LEU A 680 4.93 23.86 -7.72
C LEU A 680 5.17 25.37 -7.77
N LEU A 681 6.38 25.80 -7.47
CA LEU A 681 6.77 27.20 -7.38
C LEU A 681 7.61 27.61 -8.59
N ASN A 682 7.24 28.73 -9.21
CA ASN A 682 7.91 29.26 -10.39
C ASN A 682 8.35 30.70 -10.13
N GLY A 683 9.46 31.13 -10.71
CA GLY A 683 9.88 32.53 -10.71
C GLY A 683 10.26 33.10 -9.35
N LEU A 684 10.77 32.26 -8.43
CA LEU A 684 11.15 32.68 -7.08
C LEU A 684 12.34 33.64 -7.08
N GLY A 685 12.25 34.67 -6.27
CA GLY A 685 13.37 35.53 -5.93
C GLY A 685 14.46 34.79 -5.13
N LYS A 686 15.69 35.26 -5.18
CA LYS A 686 16.84 34.63 -4.48
C LYS A 686 16.58 34.43 -2.98
N LYS A 687 16.07 35.46 -2.29
CA LYS A 687 15.77 35.43 -0.85
C LYS A 687 14.73 34.33 -0.52
N ASP A 688 13.66 34.28 -1.27
CA ASP A 688 12.57 33.31 -1.01
C ASP A 688 13.03 31.87 -1.21
N LYS A 689 13.84 31.66 -2.24
CA LYS A 689 14.45 30.38 -2.51
C LYS A 689 15.36 29.92 -1.36
N GLU A 690 16.23 30.80 -0.88
CA GLU A 690 17.11 30.52 0.27
C GLU A 690 16.31 30.25 1.55
N SER A 691 15.21 30.96 1.81
CA SER A 691 14.32 30.72 2.95
C SER A 691 13.65 29.34 2.87
N ILE A 692 13.11 28.95 1.71
CA ILE A 692 12.49 27.65 1.52
C ILE A 692 13.53 26.52 1.66
N GLU A 693 14.71 26.68 1.04
CA GLU A 693 15.80 25.69 1.14
C GLU A 693 16.23 25.49 2.60
N TYR A 694 16.39 26.55 3.36
CA TYR A 694 16.77 26.46 4.77
C TYR A 694 15.73 25.75 5.62
N ARG A 695 14.45 25.99 5.36
CA ARG A 695 13.33 25.35 6.08
C ARG A 695 13.09 23.90 5.67
N ALA A 696 13.46 23.53 4.45
CA ALA A 696 13.29 22.16 3.97
C ALA A 696 14.05 21.15 4.84
N ASN A 697 13.42 20.00 5.10
CA ASN A 697 14.04 18.89 5.83
C ASN A 697 15.00 18.12 4.95
N VAL A 698 14.65 17.91 3.68
CA VAL A 698 15.47 17.25 2.68
C VAL A 698 15.44 18.07 1.41
N VAL A 699 16.60 18.28 0.78
CA VAL A 699 16.75 19.01 -0.49
C VAL A 699 17.34 18.08 -1.54
N ILE A 700 16.65 17.96 -2.67
CA ILE A 700 17.06 17.17 -3.82
C ILE A 700 17.25 18.11 -5.02
N ASN A 701 18.35 17.94 -5.75
CA ASN A 701 18.63 18.66 -6.98
C ASN A 701 18.50 17.72 -8.17
N ALA A 702 17.54 17.93 -9.06
CA ALA A 702 17.27 17.02 -10.16
C ALA A 702 18.48 16.79 -11.08
N GLY A 703 19.31 17.82 -11.31
CA GLY A 703 20.51 17.73 -12.15
C GLY A 703 21.77 17.13 -11.48
N MET A 704 21.67 16.64 -10.23
CA MET A 704 22.84 16.11 -9.48
C MET A 704 22.89 14.59 -9.36
N GLY A 705 22.22 13.87 -10.27
CA GLY A 705 22.17 12.41 -10.26
C GLY A 705 21.07 11.83 -9.36
N SER A 706 21.15 10.52 -9.08
CA SER A 706 20.09 9.82 -8.35
C SER A 706 19.91 10.32 -6.92
N ILE A 707 18.69 10.23 -6.39
CA ILE A 707 18.34 10.61 -5.01
C ILE A 707 19.22 9.85 -4.00
N LEU A 708 19.41 8.55 -4.23
CA LEU A 708 20.24 7.70 -3.35
C LEU A 708 21.68 8.23 -3.24
N ARG A 709 22.28 8.63 -4.38
CA ARG A 709 23.64 9.17 -4.39
C ARG A 709 23.73 10.48 -3.60
N GLN A 710 22.81 11.41 -3.84
CA GLN A 710 22.79 12.71 -3.16
C GLN A 710 22.68 12.55 -1.63
N ILE A 711 21.86 11.60 -1.16
CA ILE A 711 21.73 11.32 0.27
C ILE A 711 23.01 10.68 0.82
N LYS A 712 23.61 9.72 0.12
CA LYS A 712 24.85 9.09 0.55
C LYS A 712 26.02 10.07 0.64
N ASP A 713 26.19 10.92 -0.35
CA ASP A 713 27.25 11.93 -0.38
C ASP A 713 27.12 12.87 0.86
N LEU A 714 25.91 13.28 1.22
CA LEU A 714 25.64 14.10 2.43
C LEU A 714 25.90 13.32 3.74
N GLU A 715 25.54 12.05 3.78
CA GLU A 715 25.79 11.19 4.95
C GLU A 715 27.30 10.99 5.18
N GLU A 716 28.05 10.75 4.13
CA GLU A 716 29.51 10.58 4.18
C GLU A 716 30.17 11.88 4.69
N GLU A 717 29.81 13.03 4.14
CA GLU A 717 30.32 14.33 4.59
C GLU A 717 29.98 14.61 6.07
N TYR A 718 28.77 14.28 6.51
CA TYR A 718 28.36 14.41 7.90
C TYR A 718 29.19 13.51 8.82
N LEU A 719 29.40 12.24 8.45
CA LEU A 719 30.15 11.29 9.26
C LEU A 719 31.65 11.64 9.36
N GLU A 720 32.25 12.17 8.28
CA GLU A 720 33.60 12.72 8.31
C GLU A 720 33.71 13.88 9.31
N ARG A 721 32.77 14.80 9.28
CA ARG A 721 32.73 15.94 10.19
C ARG A 721 32.55 15.54 11.66
N VAL A 722 31.71 14.54 11.94
CA VAL A 722 31.53 14.03 13.32
C VAL A 722 32.84 13.43 13.84
N LYS A 723 33.61 12.75 12.99
CA LYS A 723 34.95 12.23 13.36
C LYS A 723 35.93 13.37 13.68
N GLU A 724 36.00 14.41 12.84
CA GLU A 724 36.85 15.57 13.08
C GLU A 724 36.56 16.23 14.45
N ILE A 725 35.27 16.44 14.78
CA ILE A 725 34.87 17.03 16.07
C ILE A 725 35.20 16.08 17.25
N GLY A 726 35.04 14.77 17.07
CA GLY A 726 35.40 13.76 18.08
C GLY A 726 36.89 13.72 18.37
N ASP A 727 37.71 13.90 17.35
CA ASP A 727 39.17 13.95 17.50
C ASP A 727 39.65 15.27 18.16
N GLU A 728 39.00 16.41 17.85
CA GLU A 728 39.26 17.69 18.51
C GLU A 728 38.84 17.72 20.00
N SER A 729 37.84 16.94 20.40
CA SER A 729 37.38 16.84 21.80
C SER A 729 38.25 15.92 22.66
N ASN A 730 39.12 15.13 22.05
CA ASN A 730 40.11 14.25 22.71
C ASN A 730 41.51 14.86 22.81
N LEU A 731 41.73 16.05 22.30
CA LEU A 731 42.92 16.90 22.47
C LEU A 731 42.69 17.98 23.54
#